data_3ab71138c0181386c4f70b4de2d64b4b
#
_entry.id   3ab71138c0181386c4f70b4de2d64b4b
#
_cell.length_a   1.000
_cell.length_b   1.000
_cell.length_c   1.000
_cell.angle_alpha   90.00
_cell.angle_beta   90.00
_cell.angle_gamma   90.00
#
_symmetry.space_group_name_H-M   'P 1'
#
loop_
_entity.id
_entity.type
_entity.pdbx_description
1 polymer ?
#
loop_
_entity_poly.entity_id
_entity_poly.type
_entity_poly.pdbx_seq_one_letter_code
_entity_poly.pdbx_strand_id
1 'polypeptide(L)'
;MADVKKEIQLEIAHVLFIDIVGYSKLSVNEQHAAVEKLNQIVRRSEQFQRAEVASRLLKIPTGDGMALVFYTSPEAPALCAVEISRALKEYPRLQLRMGIHSGPVSGLVDVNKRANLAGAGINMAQRVMDSGDAGHILLSRHVAEDLEEYEKWRPLLHDLGTCEVKHGVRVGITNLYDNEIGNSQLPKKLQAVKRHRARMRWAAMTAALLALAAIVAAIAVFSRYRVTSTMAAPEKSIAVLPFENLSDEKANAYFADGIQDEILTRLAKISDLKVISRTSTQHYKSTPQNVREIAKQLGVAHIVEGSVQKSGDAVRVNVQLIKAENDAHLWADTFDRKLTDIFSVESDIAKSIADQLQAKLTGAEQQIVSAKPTNSVEAYDAYLRGLAYTLRASNNPAAALGAQKYFREAAQLDPKFALGWAQLSIVDSRNYLTQSIQPTVALREEARLATETALNLQPELGEAILARGSYYYYCLKDYDAAVRYFEQARQLLPNSSRIPESLAYIARKQGQWDRSEAYFAEAQRLDPRNVNLLIQHAINDICHRRFRKALRKLDEALNITPDDLNILVAKAGVAQAEGDLPRASALLAQLHFTAEDIEGPETQAYQAILEGRPASAIPLLKNVLSKPDPALGYFNAVLRFWLGWAQEAAGDKVDAQQTWQQAREELETFLKEQPDNYLLMSNLALVDLGLGDKTAALDLSARAMAVNPVEKDAVTGLIPLEVLARVAARTGDSDRAIATLEKLLSTPYNGALAAGMPLTPALLRLDPMFDPLRNDPRFQKLLAASAAQ
;
A
#
# COMPACT_ATOMS: atom_id res chain seq x y z
N MET A 1 21.19 -26.95 -21.26
CA MET A 1 20.13 -26.39 -22.10
C MET A 1 19.30 -25.48 -21.20
N ALA A 2 19.41 -24.17 -21.40
CA ALA A 2 18.76 -23.19 -20.55
C ALA A 2 17.25 -23.16 -20.86
N ASP A 3 16.42 -23.39 -19.85
CA ASP A 3 14.99 -23.15 -19.94
C ASP A 3 14.73 -21.65 -20.09
N VAL A 4 14.32 -21.27 -21.29
CA VAL A 4 13.85 -19.92 -21.60
C VAL A 4 12.54 -19.72 -20.84
N LYS A 5 12.55 -18.91 -19.80
CA LYS A 5 11.33 -18.38 -19.18
C LYS A 5 10.49 -17.72 -20.28
N LYS A 6 9.34 -18.34 -20.65
CA LYS A 6 8.34 -17.70 -21.50
C LYS A 6 7.82 -16.45 -20.76
N GLU A 7 8.18 -15.29 -21.26
CA GLU A 7 7.54 -14.03 -20.86
C GLU A 7 6.03 -14.15 -21.12
N ILE A 8 5.24 -13.81 -20.11
CA ILE A 8 3.77 -13.74 -20.23
C ILE A 8 3.48 -12.51 -21.11
N GLN A 9 3.16 -12.72 -22.38
CA GLN A 9 2.70 -11.65 -23.26
C GLN A 9 1.25 -11.31 -22.88
N LEU A 10 1.05 -10.11 -22.33
CA LEU A 10 -0.26 -9.51 -22.12
C LEU A 10 -0.69 -8.82 -23.42
N GLU A 11 -1.83 -9.23 -23.97
CA GLU A 11 -2.47 -8.55 -25.11
C GLU A 11 -3.79 -7.93 -24.66
N ILE A 12 -4.12 -6.76 -25.21
CA ILE A 12 -5.46 -6.18 -25.02
C ILE A 12 -6.40 -6.88 -25.99
N ALA A 13 -7.47 -7.45 -25.45
CA ALA A 13 -8.51 -8.08 -26.25
C ALA A 13 -9.90 -7.55 -25.89
N HIS A 14 -10.83 -7.73 -26.81
CA HIS A 14 -12.21 -7.29 -26.70
C HIS A 14 -13.10 -8.51 -26.51
N VAL A 15 -13.72 -8.65 -25.33
CA VAL A 15 -14.42 -9.85 -24.90
C VAL A 15 -15.91 -9.64 -24.95
N LEU A 16 -16.62 -10.51 -25.68
CA LEU A 16 -18.06 -10.68 -25.62
C LEU A 16 -18.37 -11.94 -24.82
N PHE A 17 -18.93 -11.78 -23.65
CA PHE A 17 -19.41 -12.88 -22.81
C PHE A 17 -20.90 -13.09 -23.04
N ILE A 18 -21.33 -14.33 -23.28
CA ILE A 18 -22.69 -14.72 -23.62
C ILE A 18 -23.12 -15.83 -22.67
N ASP A 19 -24.32 -15.72 -22.10
CA ASP A 19 -24.86 -16.69 -21.16
C ASP A 19 -26.35 -16.95 -21.44
N ILE A 20 -26.78 -18.22 -21.30
CA ILE A 20 -28.18 -18.65 -21.47
C ILE A 20 -28.91 -18.48 -20.15
N VAL A 21 -29.86 -17.55 -20.12
CA VAL A 21 -30.59 -17.23 -18.90
C VAL A 21 -31.50 -18.40 -18.50
N GLY A 22 -31.34 -18.87 -17.26
CA GLY A 22 -32.13 -19.97 -16.71
C GLY A 22 -31.70 -21.38 -17.15
N TYR A 23 -30.46 -21.51 -17.70
CA TYR A 23 -29.89 -22.78 -18.17
C TYR A 23 -29.97 -23.91 -17.13
N SER A 24 -29.67 -23.65 -15.86
CA SER A 24 -29.75 -24.62 -14.77
C SER A 24 -31.16 -25.16 -14.45
N LYS A 25 -32.18 -24.53 -14.98
CA LYS A 25 -33.60 -24.95 -14.83
C LYS A 25 -34.09 -25.83 -15.97
N LEU A 26 -33.30 -25.98 -17.03
CA LEU A 26 -33.60 -26.79 -18.19
C LEU A 26 -33.26 -28.27 -17.93
N SER A 27 -33.99 -29.19 -18.50
CA SER A 27 -33.60 -30.61 -18.54
C SER A 27 -32.33 -30.82 -19.36
N VAL A 28 -31.63 -31.91 -19.16
CA VAL A 28 -30.33 -32.18 -19.84
C VAL A 28 -30.47 -32.11 -21.37
N ASN A 29 -31.54 -32.64 -21.93
CA ASN A 29 -31.82 -32.59 -23.38
C ASN A 29 -32.02 -31.15 -23.87
N GLU A 30 -32.78 -30.36 -23.09
CA GLU A 30 -33.03 -28.96 -23.42
C GLU A 30 -31.74 -28.11 -23.28
N GLN A 31 -30.90 -28.42 -22.29
CA GLN A 31 -29.59 -27.81 -22.16
C GLN A 31 -28.72 -28.03 -23.39
N HIS A 32 -28.62 -29.28 -23.86
CA HIS A 32 -27.91 -29.62 -25.08
C HIS A 32 -28.46 -28.86 -26.30
N ALA A 33 -29.76 -28.90 -26.49
CA ALA A 33 -30.41 -28.22 -27.61
C ALA A 33 -30.22 -26.69 -27.56
N ALA A 34 -30.26 -26.08 -26.38
CA ALA A 34 -30.02 -24.66 -26.21
C ALA A 34 -28.57 -24.25 -26.55
N VAL A 35 -27.56 -25.00 -26.08
CA VAL A 35 -26.16 -24.75 -26.42
C VAL A 35 -25.88 -24.97 -27.90
N GLU A 36 -26.43 -26.03 -28.49
CA GLU A 36 -26.31 -26.27 -29.93
C GLU A 36 -26.93 -25.14 -30.75
N LYS A 37 -28.08 -24.66 -30.35
CA LYS A 37 -28.75 -23.54 -31.02
C LYS A 37 -27.95 -22.24 -30.86
N LEU A 38 -27.41 -21.95 -29.65
CA LEU A 38 -26.52 -20.84 -29.43
C LEU A 38 -25.31 -20.89 -30.36
N ASN A 39 -24.67 -22.06 -30.45
CA ASN A 39 -23.53 -22.26 -31.35
C ASN A 39 -23.88 -22.00 -32.84
N GLN A 40 -25.07 -22.41 -33.28
CA GLN A 40 -25.56 -22.15 -34.65
C GLN A 40 -25.76 -20.64 -34.89
N ILE A 41 -26.36 -19.92 -33.94
CA ILE A 41 -26.57 -18.46 -34.05
C ILE A 41 -25.24 -17.71 -34.09
N VAL A 42 -24.33 -18.02 -33.16
CA VAL A 42 -23.03 -17.35 -33.08
C VAL A 42 -22.21 -17.58 -34.37
N ARG A 43 -22.19 -18.81 -34.90
CA ARG A 43 -21.48 -19.13 -36.16
C ARG A 43 -22.03 -18.43 -37.39
N ARG A 44 -23.31 -18.00 -37.37
CA ARG A 44 -23.94 -17.21 -38.45
C ARG A 44 -23.58 -15.72 -38.40
N SER A 45 -23.04 -15.23 -37.29
CA SER A 45 -22.63 -13.85 -37.16
C SER A 45 -21.50 -13.55 -38.14
N GLU A 46 -21.65 -12.49 -38.91
CA GLU A 46 -20.63 -12.04 -39.88
C GLU A 46 -19.34 -11.65 -39.17
N GLN A 47 -19.45 -10.98 -38.04
CA GLN A 47 -18.27 -10.58 -37.25
C GLN A 47 -17.51 -11.78 -36.69
N PHE A 48 -18.26 -12.81 -36.24
CA PHE A 48 -17.65 -14.07 -35.81
C PHE A 48 -16.86 -14.71 -36.96
N GLN A 49 -17.47 -14.86 -38.16
CA GLN A 49 -16.84 -15.47 -39.34
C GLN A 49 -15.61 -14.68 -39.80
N ARG A 50 -15.71 -13.37 -39.88
CA ARG A 50 -14.58 -12.50 -40.26
C ARG A 50 -13.39 -12.67 -39.30
N ALA A 51 -13.65 -12.67 -38.00
CA ALA A 51 -12.60 -12.80 -36.99
C ALA A 51 -12.01 -14.23 -36.95
N GLU A 52 -12.84 -15.26 -37.23
CA GLU A 52 -12.41 -16.65 -37.32
C GLU A 52 -11.50 -16.87 -38.55
N VAL A 53 -11.89 -16.41 -39.74
CA VAL A 53 -11.09 -16.46 -40.96
C VAL A 53 -9.75 -15.75 -40.81
N ALA A 54 -9.75 -14.60 -40.13
CA ALA A 54 -8.56 -13.84 -39.83
C ALA A 54 -7.64 -14.47 -38.77
N SER A 55 -8.05 -15.60 -38.16
CA SER A 55 -7.39 -16.22 -37.00
C SER A 55 -7.21 -15.23 -35.82
N ARG A 56 -8.14 -14.28 -35.65
CA ARG A 56 -8.13 -13.23 -34.61
C ARG A 56 -9.30 -13.38 -33.64
N LEU A 57 -9.78 -14.62 -33.45
CA LEU A 57 -10.86 -14.97 -32.52
C LEU A 57 -10.49 -16.21 -31.71
N LEU A 58 -10.59 -16.07 -30.38
CA LEU A 58 -10.55 -17.23 -29.49
C LEU A 58 -11.94 -17.48 -28.89
N LYS A 59 -12.32 -18.75 -28.79
CA LYS A 59 -13.63 -19.22 -28.31
C LYS A 59 -13.43 -20.00 -27.03
N ILE A 60 -14.06 -19.58 -25.96
CA ILE A 60 -13.98 -20.21 -24.62
C ILE A 60 -15.39 -20.64 -24.21
N PRO A 61 -15.72 -21.95 -24.24
CA PRO A 61 -17.00 -22.44 -23.74
C PRO A 61 -17.06 -22.35 -22.21
N THR A 62 -18.20 -21.89 -21.66
CA THR A 62 -18.41 -21.71 -20.21
C THR A 62 -19.43 -22.67 -19.63
N GLY A 63 -19.89 -23.64 -20.41
CA GLY A 63 -20.89 -24.64 -20.02
C GLY A 63 -22.32 -24.20 -20.36
N ASP A 64 -22.79 -23.10 -19.86
CA ASP A 64 -24.08 -22.46 -20.08
C ASP A 64 -24.04 -21.31 -21.09
N GLY A 65 -22.85 -21.08 -21.68
CA GLY A 65 -22.62 -20.02 -22.64
C GLY A 65 -21.23 -20.08 -23.25
N MET A 66 -20.69 -18.93 -23.62
CA MET A 66 -19.32 -18.81 -24.12
C MET A 66 -18.77 -17.40 -23.98
N ALA A 67 -17.44 -17.29 -23.99
CA ALA A 67 -16.74 -16.03 -24.20
C ALA A 67 -16.08 -16.04 -25.59
N LEU A 68 -16.34 -14.99 -26.37
CA LEU A 68 -15.70 -14.72 -27.66
C LEU A 68 -14.69 -13.60 -27.47
N VAL A 69 -13.44 -13.88 -27.76
CA VAL A 69 -12.34 -12.95 -27.55
C VAL A 69 -11.80 -12.49 -28.88
N PHE A 70 -12.03 -11.24 -29.21
CA PHE A 70 -11.62 -10.59 -30.47
C PHE A 70 -10.31 -9.83 -30.27
N TYR A 71 -9.41 -10.01 -31.21
CA TYR A 71 -8.12 -9.31 -31.26
C TYR A 71 -8.07 -8.28 -32.41
N THR A 72 -9.23 -7.78 -32.84
CA THR A 72 -9.34 -6.91 -34.02
C THR A 72 -9.68 -5.47 -33.61
N SER A 73 -10.88 -5.23 -33.15
CA SER A 73 -11.42 -3.89 -32.91
C SER A 73 -12.40 -3.93 -31.76
N PRO A 74 -12.53 -2.86 -30.94
CA PRO A 74 -13.55 -2.77 -29.88
C PRO A 74 -14.99 -2.83 -30.44
N GLU A 75 -15.20 -2.52 -31.70
CA GLU A 75 -16.50 -2.65 -32.37
C GLU A 75 -16.92 -4.10 -32.66
N ALA A 76 -15.97 -5.00 -32.91
CA ALA A 76 -16.25 -6.36 -33.34
C ALA A 76 -17.15 -7.14 -32.36
N PRO A 77 -16.92 -7.13 -31.03
CA PRO A 77 -17.82 -7.78 -30.09
C PRO A 77 -19.20 -7.11 -30.03
N ALA A 78 -19.29 -5.79 -30.19
CA ALA A 78 -20.55 -5.07 -30.17
C ALA A 78 -21.40 -5.38 -31.41
N LEU A 79 -20.81 -5.39 -32.60
CA LEU A 79 -21.46 -5.81 -33.85
C LEU A 79 -21.90 -7.26 -33.78
N CYS A 80 -21.06 -8.16 -33.26
CA CYS A 80 -21.41 -9.57 -33.07
C CYS A 80 -22.61 -9.72 -32.13
N ALA A 81 -22.65 -8.98 -31.00
CA ALA A 81 -23.75 -9.00 -30.07
C ALA A 81 -25.07 -8.50 -30.68
N VAL A 82 -25.01 -7.46 -31.53
CA VAL A 82 -26.15 -6.95 -32.29
C VAL A 82 -26.68 -7.98 -33.28
N GLU A 83 -25.80 -8.64 -34.02
CA GLU A 83 -26.16 -9.68 -34.98
C GLU A 83 -26.84 -10.90 -34.29
N ILE A 84 -26.27 -11.32 -33.16
CA ILE A 84 -26.85 -12.39 -32.32
C ILE A 84 -28.22 -11.95 -31.78
N SER A 85 -28.35 -10.71 -31.28
CA SER A 85 -29.61 -10.21 -30.74
C SER A 85 -30.74 -10.18 -31.82
N ARG A 86 -30.37 -9.81 -33.04
CA ARG A 86 -31.33 -9.87 -34.19
C ARG A 86 -31.73 -11.30 -34.52
N ALA A 87 -30.78 -12.21 -34.57
CA ALA A 87 -31.06 -13.62 -34.87
C ALA A 87 -31.94 -14.31 -33.80
N LEU A 88 -31.85 -13.87 -32.55
CA LEU A 88 -32.66 -14.38 -31.43
C LEU A 88 -34.15 -14.12 -31.60
N LYS A 89 -34.57 -13.16 -32.42
CA LYS A 89 -36.02 -12.93 -32.72
C LYS A 89 -36.70 -14.16 -33.32
N GLU A 90 -35.95 -14.96 -34.07
CA GLU A 90 -36.43 -16.22 -34.64
C GLU A 90 -36.56 -17.34 -33.57
N TYR A 91 -35.91 -17.15 -32.38
CA TYR A 91 -35.84 -18.18 -31.34
C TYR A 91 -36.28 -17.64 -29.96
N PRO A 92 -37.51 -17.24 -29.75
CA PRO A 92 -37.98 -16.53 -28.54
C PRO A 92 -37.86 -17.33 -27.24
N ARG A 93 -37.70 -18.65 -27.33
CA ARG A 93 -37.46 -19.51 -26.16
C ARG A 93 -35.98 -19.48 -25.67
N LEU A 94 -35.04 -19.10 -26.53
CA LEU A 94 -33.63 -18.98 -26.17
C LEU A 94 -33.36 -17.55 -25.66
N GLN A 95 -33.23 -17.42 -24.34
CA GLN A 95 -32.99 -16.15 -23.70
C GLN A 95 -31.52 -16.00 -23.37
N LEU A 96 -30.87 -15.00 -23.94
CA LEU A 96 -29.44 -14.71 -23.68
C LEU A 96 -29.30 -13.41 -22.93
N ARG A 97 -28.15 -13.28 -22.20
CA ARG A 97 -27.62 -12.02 -21.72
C ARG A 97 -26.18 -11.91 -22.19
N MET A 98 -25.76 -10.71 -22.51
CA MET A 98 -24.44 -10.46 -23.10
C MET A 98 -23.72 -9.34 -22.36
N GLY A 99 -22.40 -9.48 -22.21
CA GLY A 99 -21.55 -8.48 -21.58
C GLY A 99 -20.26 -8.25 -22.36
N ILE A 100 -19.91 -6.98 -22.58
CA ILE A 100 -18.74 -6.59 -23.39
C ILE A 100 -17.78 -5.79 -22.54
N HIS A 101 -16.48 -6.18 -22.60
CA HIS A 101 -15.40 -5.45 -21.97
C HIS A 101 -14.10 -5.58 -22.77
N SER A 102 -13.29 -4.54 -22.77
CA SER A 102 -11.95 -4.53 -23.36
C SER A 102 -10.90 -4.47 -22.25
N GLY A 103 -9.93 -5.37 -22.29
CA GLY A 103 -8.91 -5.39 -21.23
C GLY A 103 -7.82 -6.43 -21.48
N PRO A 104 -6.81 -6.47 -20.59
CA PRO A 104 -5.67 -7.36 -20.74
C PRO A 104 -6.08 -8.83 -20.54
N VAL A 105 -5.56 -9.69 -21.45
CA VAL A 105 -5.69 -11.14 -21.41
C VAL A 105 -4.32 -11.78 -21.62
N SER A 106 -4.09 -12.97 -21.05
CA SER A 106 -2.90 -13.76 -21.29
C SER A 106 -3.27 -15.18 -21.71
N GLY A 107 -2.58 -15.69 -22.72
CA GLY A 107 -2.76 -17.05 -23.22
C GLY A 107 -2.29 -18.10 -22.21
N LEU A 108 -3.17 -19.06 -21.91
CA LEU A 108 -2.87 -20.25 -21.12
C LEU A 108 -3.21 -21.49 -21.93
N VAL A 109 -2.55 -22.59 -21.62
CA VAL A 109 -2.94 -23.91 -22.13
C VAL A 109 -3.58 -24.66 -20.97
N ASP A 110 -4.84 -25.10 -21.14
CA ASP A 110 -5.55 -25.86 -20.10
C ASP A 110 -4.96 -27.29 -19.93
N VAL A 111 -5.42 -27.99 -18.90
CA VAL A 111 -5.00 -29.38 -18.62
C VAL A 111 -5.29 -30.35 -19.78
N ASN A 112 -6.20 -29.99 -20.70
CA ASN A 112 -6.56 -30.74 -21.88
C ASN A 112 -5.74 -30.33 -23.14
N LYS A 113 -4.68 -29.50 -22.95
CA LYS A 113 -3.83 -28.95 -24.04
C LYS A 113 -4.62 -28.05 -25.02
N ARG A 114 -5.73 -27.44 -24.59
CA ARG A 114 -6.50 -26.48 -25.39
C ARG A 114 -6.09 -25.05 -25.04
N ALA A 115 -6.05 -24.20 -26.06
CA ALA A 115 -5.84 -22.77 -25.84
C ALA A 115 -6.97 -22.21 -24.98
N ASN A 116 -6.60 -21.59 -23.87
CA ASN A 116 -7.48 -20.92 -22.93
C ASN A 116 -6.87 -19.55 -22.58
N LEU A 117 -7.65 -18.70 -21.96
CA LEU A 117 -7.20 -17.38 -21.54
C LEU A 117 -7.53 -17.14 -20.07
N ALA A 118 -6.61 -16.48 -19.37
CA ALA A 118 -6.85 -15.85 -18.09
C ALA A 118 -6.62 -14.33 -18.21
N GLY A 119 -7.21 -13.57 -17.33
CA GLY A 119 -6.96 -12.14 -17.26
C GLY A 119 -8.16 -11.34 -16.77
N ALA A 120 -7.87 -10.12 -16.36
CA ALA A 120 -8.87 -9.18 -15.84
C ALA A 120 -9.98 -8.88 -16.89
N GLY A 121 -9.63 -8.86 -18.18
CA GLY A 121 -10.57 -8.59 -19.27
C GLY A 121 -11.74 -9.57 -19.35
N ILE A 122 -11.48 -10.88 -19.22
CA ILE A 122 -12.53 -11.92 -19.29
C ILE A 122 -13.42 -11.83 -18.04
N ASN A 123 -12.81 -11.75 -16.86
CA ASN A 123 -13.54 -11.68 -15.60
C ASN A 123 -14.44 -10.43 -15.52
N MET A 124 -13.98 -9.32 -16.11
CA MET A 124 -14.75 -8.09 -16.14
C MET A 124 -15.93 -8.19 -17.12
N ALA A 125 -15.73 -8.77 -18.31
CA ALA A 125 -16.83 -9.01 -19.26
C ALA A 125 -17.92 -9.88 -18.64
N GLN A 126 -17.56 -10.94 -17.91
CA GLN A 126 -18.50 -11.77 -17.18
C GLN A 126 -19.27 -10.98 -16.11
N ARG A 127 -18.61 -10.13 -15.34
CA ARG A 127 -19.25 -9.30 -14.31
C ARG A 127 -20.22 -8.28 -14.89
N VAL A 128 -19.85 -7.69 -16.03
CA VAL A 128 -20.74 -6.79 -16.79
C VAL A 128 -21.99 -7.56 -17.24
N MET A 129 -21.84 -8.73 -17.84
CA MET A 129 -22.94 -9.61 -18.23
C MET A 129 -23.83 -10.01 -17.04
N ASP A 130 -23.25 -10.37 -15.91
CA ASP A 130 -23.96 -10.77 -14.67
C ASP A 130 -24.83 -9.67 -14.07
N SER A 131 -24.66 -8.42 -14.52
CA SER A 131 -25.49 -7.29 -14.11
C SER A 131 -26.78 -7.19 -14.91
N GLY A 132 -26.89 -7.91 -16.05
CA GLY A 132 -28.02 -7.92 -16.95
C GLY A 132 -29.04 -9.05 -16.68
N ASP A 133 -30.23 -8.84 -17.16
CA ASP A 133 -31.27 -9.86 -17.30
C ASP A 133 -31.34 -10.32 -18.76
N ALA A 134 -32.29 -11.21 -19.09
CA ALA A 134 -32.57 -11.70 -20.46
C ALA A 134 -32.72 -10.55 -21.47
N GLY A 135 -32.07 -10.68 -22.60
CA GLY A 135 -32.08 -9.71 -23.70
C GLY A 135 -31.14 -8.52 -23.53
N HIS A 136 -30.50 -8.30 -22.38
CA HIS A 136 -29.57 -7.19 -22.22
C HIS A 136 -28.26 -7.44 -22.97
N ILE A 137 -27.74 -6.36 -23.58
CA ILE A 137 -26.38 -6.25 -24.11
C ILE A 137 -25.70 -5.14 -23.30
N LEU A 138 -24.92 -5.52 -22.31
CA LEU A 138 -24.27 -4.58 -21.41
C LEU A 138 -22.82 -4.36 -21.78
N LEU A 139 -22.36 -3.13 -21.70
CA LEU A 139 -20.97 -2.74 -21.93
C LEU A 139 -20.39 -2.15 -20.65
N SER A 140 -19.11 -2.39 -20.41
CA SER A 140 -18.38 -1.57 -19.47
C SER A 140 -18.25 -0.14 -19.99
N ARG A 141 -18.19 0.83 -19.09
CA ARG A 141 -18.10 2.26 -19.42
C ARG A 141 -16.97 2.54 -20.41
N HIS A 142 -15.81 1.93 -20.23
CA HIS A 142 -14.66 2.10 -21.12
C HIS A 142 -14.97 1.69 -22.56
N VAL A 143 -15.65 0.56 -22.78
CA VAL A 143 -16.07 0.12 -24.13
C VAL A 143 -17.15 1.03 -24.70
N ALA A 144 -18.04 1.55 -23.86
CA ALA A 144 -19.05 2.48 -24.32
C ALA A 144 -18.42 3.81 -24.78
N GLU A 145 -17.45 4.32 -24.02
CA GLU A 145 -16.68 5.53 -24.39
C GLU A 145 -15.93 5.33 -25.72
N ASP A 146 -15.29 4.18 -25.95
CA ASP A 146 -14.64 3.85 -27.23
C ASP A 146 -15.64 3.83 -28.39
N LEU A 147 -16.86 3.32 -28.16
CA LEU A 147 -17.89 3.24 -29.21
C LEU A 147 -18.57 4.59 -29.46
N GLU A 148 -18.70 5.46 -28.46
CA GLU A 148 -19.27 6.79 -28.60
C GLU A 148 -18.53 7.69 -29.60
N GLU A 149 -17.23 7.40 -29.87
CA GLU A 149 -16.45 8.07 -30.91
C GLU A 149 -17.04 7.86 -32.33
N TYR A 150 -17.84 6.82 -32.51
CA TYR A 150 -18.48 6.52 -33.79
C TYR A 150 -19.95 6.93 -33.76
N GLU A 151 -20.39 7.84 -34.61
CA GLU A 151 -21.74 8.42 -34.64
C GLU A 151 -22.87 7.37 -34.67
N LYS A 152 -22.62 6.23 -35.32
CA LYS A 152 -23.63 5.15 -35.45
C LYS A 152 -23.98 4.48 -34.12
N TRP A 153 -23.09 4.52 -33.10
CA TRP A 153 -23.32 3.87 -31.81
C TRP A 153 -23.99 4.78 -30.80
N ARG A 154 -23.79 6.10 -30.85
CA ARG A 154 -24.31 7.06 -29.87
C ARG A 154 -25.81 6.90 -29.55
N PRO A 155 -26.72 6.71 -30.56
CA PRO A 155 -28.13 6.57 -30.26
C PRO A 155 -28.50 5.22 -29.61
N LEU A 156 -27.60 4.23 -29.61
CA LEU A 156 -27.83 2.88 -29.08
C LEU A 156 -27.30 2.71 -27.66
N LEU A 157 -26.46 3.62 -27.20
CA LEU A 157 -25.76 3.56 -25.93
C LEU A 157 -26.52 4.33 -24.85
N HIS A 158 -26.93 3.64 -23.79
CA HIS A 158 -27.72 4.20 -22.70
C HIS A 158 -27.04 3.94 -21.36
N ASP A 159 -26.49 4.99 -20.72
CA ASP A 159 -25.81 4.88 -19.45
C ASP A 159 -26.78 4.44 -18.33
N LEU A 160 -26.46 3.36 -17.64
CA LEU A 160 -27.18 2.86 -16.48
C LEU A 160 -26.57 3.33 -15.14
N GLY A 161 -25.45 4.03 -15.22
CA GLY A 161 -24.66 4.46 -14.06
C GLY A 161 -23.74 3.39 -13.52
N THR A 162 -23.26 3.60 -12.30
CA THR A 162 -22.30 2.70 -11.66
C THR A 162 -23.03 1.65 -10.79
N CYS A 163 -22.70 0.39 -10.97
CA CYS A 163 -23.19 -0.69 -10.11
C CYS A 163 -22.02 -1.39 -9.41
N GLU A 164 -22.30 -1.95 -8.24
CA GLU A 164 -21.38 -2.80 -7.52
C GLU A 164 -21.54 -4.25 -7.99
N VAL A 165 -20.48 -4.84 -8.52
CA VAL A 165 -20.43 -6.21 -8.97
C VAL A 165 -19.76 -7.11 -7.91
N LYS A 166 -19.72 -8.44 -8.13
CA LYS A 166 -19.11 -9.39 -7.19
C LYS A 166 -17.73 -8.89 -6.71
N HIS A 167 -17.47 -9.04 -5.42
CA HIS A 167 -16.25 -8.60 -4.71
C HIS A 167 -16.13 -7.08 -4.52
N GLY A 168 -17.23 -6.33 -4.48
CA GLY A 168 -17.23 -4.90 -4.14
C GLY A 168 -16.69 -3.97 -5.22
N VAL A 169 -16.39 -4.48 -6.41
CA VAL A 169 -15.86 -3.65 -7.52
C VAL A 169 -16.99 -2.80 -8.10
N ARG A 170 -16.77 -1.49 -8.21
CA ARG A 170 -17.73 -0.58 -8.87
C ARG A 170 -17.41 -0.47 -10.34
N VAL A 171 -18.36 -0.78 -11.19
CA VAL A 171 -18.24 -0.74 -12.65
C VAL A 171 -19.33 0.15 -13.21
N GLY A 172 -18.96 1.10 -14.07
CA GLY A 172 -19.91 1.84 -14.89
C GLY A 172 -20.44 0.94 -16.00
N ILE A 173 -21.76 0.88 -16.15
CA ILE A 173 -22.46 0.00 -17.10
C ILE A 173 -23.30 0.83 -18.03
N THR A 174 -23.16 0.55 -19.32
CA THR A 174 -23.97 1.11 -20.40
C THR A 174 -24.76 -0.02 -21.06
N ASN A 175 -26.02 0.20 -21.34
CA ASN A 175 -26.89 -0.75 -22.03
C ASN A 175 -26.97 -0.39 -23.52
N LEU A 176 -26.79 -1.39 -24.36
CA LEU A 176 -26.87 -1.23 -25.81
C LEU A 176 -28.20 -1.78 -26.30
N TYR A 177 -29.10 -0.89 -26.72
CA TYR A 177 -30.41 -1.28 -27.26
C TYR A 177 -30.98 -0.19 -28.18
N ASP A 178 -31.95 -0.62 -28.99
CA ASP A 178 -32.91 0.23 -29.73
C ASP A 178 -34.27 -0.46 -29.78
N ASN A 179 -35.14 -0.09 -30.74
CA ASN A 179 -36.44 -0.71 -30.93
C ASN A 179 -36.37 -2.15 -31.48
N GLU A 180 -35.21 -2.55 -32.01
CA GLU A 180 -35.00 -3.84 -32.66
C GLU A 180 -34.07 -4.79 -31.93
N ILE A 181 -33.13 -4.29 -31.14
CA ILE A 181 -32.08 -5.05 -30.48
C ILE A 181 -32.00 -4.70 -29.01
N GLY A 182 -31.51 -5.66 -28.21
CA GLY A 182 -31.31 -5.46 -26.79
C GLY A 182 -32.58 -5.45 -25.95
N ASN A 183 -32.49 -5.03 -24.71
CA ASN A 183 -33.59 -4.90 -23.77
C ASN A 183 -33.56 -3.50 -23.13
N SER A 184 -34.59 -2.69 -23.38
CA SER A 184 -34.67 -1.30 -22.89
C SER A 184 -35.01 -1.20 -21.39
N GLN A 185 -35.45 -2.30 -20.74
CA GLN A 185 -35.81 -2.28 -19.33
C GLN A 185 -34.57 -2.15 -18.45
N LEU A 186 -34.71 -1.47 -17.34
CA LEU A 186 -33.62 -1.41 -16.35
C LEU A 186 -33.40 -2.79 -15.71
N PRO A 187 -32.15 -3.34 -15.67
CA PRO A 187 -31.89 -4.62 -15.02
C PRO A 187 -32.40 -4.70 -13.59
N LYS A 188 -32.97 -5.84 -13.20
CA LYS A 188 -33.62 -6.06 -11.87
C LYS A 188 -32.68 -5.75 -10.72
N LYS A 189 -31.38 -6.06 -10.86
CA LYS A 189 -30.35 -5.72 -9.87
C LYS A 189 -30.25 -4.22 -9.64
N LEU A 190 -30.31 -3.42 -10.70
CA LEU A 190 -30.27 -1.96 -10.63
C LEU A 190 -31.59 -1.35 -10.16
N GLN A 191 -32.74 -2.00 -10.49
CA GLN A 191 -34.05 -1.62 -9.96
C GLN A 191 -34.14 -1.79 -8.44
N ALA A 192 -33.60 -2.89 -7.89
CA ALA A 192 -33.57 -3.16 -6.46
C ALA A 192 -32.79 -2.06 -5.68
N VAL A 193 -31.68 -1.61 -6.21
CA VAL A 193 -30.89 -0.52 -5.62
C VAL A 193 -31.65 0.81 -5.65
N LYS A 194 -32.32 1.14 -6.77
CA LYS A 194 -33.17 2.35 -6.88
C LYS A 194 -34.39 2.31 -5.94
N ARG A 195 -35.06 1.16 -5.81
CA ARG A 195 -36.22 0.98 -4.89
C ARG A 195 -35.78 1.07 -3.41
N HIS A 196 -34.63 0.54 -3.05
CA HIS A 196 -34.09 0.66 -1.69
C HIS A 196 -33.73 2.11 -1.34
N ARG A 197 -33.14 2.85 -2.27
CA ARG A 197 -32.88 4.29 -2.13
C ARG A 197 -34.16 5.13 -2.06
N ALA A 198 -35.21 4.76 -2.81
CA ALA A 198 -36.50 5.46 -2.75
C ALA A 198 -37.20 5.21 -1.41
N ARG A 199 -37.26 3.96 -0.91
CA ARG A 199 -37.80 3.65 0.43
C ARG A 199 -37.02 4.33 1.56
N MET A 200 -35.70 4.38 1.48
CA MET A 200 -34.88 5.14 2.43
C MET A 200 -35.14 6.66 2.37
N ARG A 201 -35.41 7.21 1.17
CA ARG A 201 -35.79 8.62 1.02
C ARG A 201 -37.11 8.94 1.67
N TRP A 202 -38.14 8.08 1.55
CA TRP A 202 -39.45 8.26 2.21
C TRP A 202 -39.36 8.06 3.73
N ALA A 203 -38.60 7.07 4.22
CA ALA A 203 -38.34 6.90 5.63
C ALA A 203 -37.45 8.05 6.20
N ALA A 204 -36.52 8.58 5.41
CA ALA A 204 -35.71 9.73 5.76
C ALA A 204 -36.54 11.04 5.76
N MET A 205 -37.55 11.19 4.89
CA MET A 205 -38.40 12.38 4.89
C MET A 205 -39.34 12.42 6.10
N THR A 206 -39.89 11.28 6.54
CA THR A 206 -40.67 11.22 7.77
C THR A 206 -39.82 11.36 9.03
N ALA A 207 -38.59 10.81 9.04
CA ALA A 207 -37.63 11.03 10.12
C ALA A 207 -37.07 12.48 10.10
N ALA A 208 -36.89 13.10 8.91
CA ALA A 208 -36.43 14.47 8.76
C ALA A 208 -37.45 15.51 9.24
N LEU A 209 -38.77 15.24 9.10
CA LEU A 209 -39.78 16.14 9.67
C LEU A 209 -39.86 16.08 11.20
N LEU A 210 -39.62 14.92 11.79
CA LEU A 210 -39.47 14.79 13.26
C LEU A 210 -38.12 15.29 13.76
N ALA A 211 -37.06 15.12 12.99
CA ALA A 211 -35.72 15.66 13.28
C ALA A 211 -35.66 17.18 13.07
N LEU A 212 -36.41 17.74 12.12
CA LEU A 212 -36.45 19.20 11.89
C LEU A 212 -37.09 19.93 13.08
N ALA A 213 -38.11 19.35 13.70
CA ALA A 213 -38.66 19.89 14.94
C ALA A 213 -37.69 19.76 16.13
N ALA A 214 -36.90 18.71 16.20
CA ALA A 214 -35.84 18.51 17.18
C ALA A 214 -34.59 19.36 16.88
N ILE A 215 -34.27 19.57 15.59
CA ILE A 215 -33.12 20.35 15.11
C ILE A 215 -33.37 21.86 15.28
N VAL A 216 -34.60 22.36 15.13
CA VAL A 216 -34.94 23.76 15.44
C VAL A 216 -34.77 24.04 16.95
N ALA A 217 -35.07 23.09 17.82
CA ALA A 217 -34.78 23.20 19.24
C ALA A 217 -33.28 23.02 19.55
N ALA A 218 -32.57 22.19 18.82
CA ALA A 218 -31.14 21.97 18.98
C ALA A 218 -30.25 23.06 18.31
N ILE A 219 -30.72 23.70 17.23
CA ILE A 219 -30.01 24.83 16.58
C ILE A 219 -29.98 26.06 17.48
N ALA A 220 -31.01 26.30 18.31
CA ALA A 220 -30.99 27.37 19.30
C ALA A 220 -29.96 27.10 20.43
N VAL A 221 -29.60 25.86 20.70
CA VAL A 221 -28.60 25.47 21.71
C VAL A 221 -27.22 25.26 21.08
N PHE A 222 -27.14 24.79 19.80
CA PHE A 222 -25.89 24.41 19.12
C PHE A 222 -25.28 25.50 18.23
N SER A 223 -25.97 26.63 17.99
CA SER A 223 -25.39 27.79 17.30
C SER A 223 -24.22 28.44 18.11
N ARG A 224 -23.93 27.94 19.29
CA ARG A 224 -22.75 28.31 20.10
C ARG A 224 -21.57 27.34 19.96
N TYR A 225 -21.70 26.18 19.32
CA TYR A 225 -20.61 25.20 19.19
C TYR A 225 -20.54 24.60 17.77
N ARG A 226 -19.53 25.11 17.03
CA ARG A 226 -18.86 24.55 15.87
C ARG A 226 -19.62 24.42 14.53
N VAL A 227 -19.39 25.40 13.73
CA VAL A 227 -19.13 25.29 12.30
C VAL A 227 -18.03 24.23 12.09
N THR A 228 -18.40 23.00 11.75
CA THR A 228 -17.50 22.14 10.98
C THR A 228 -17.54 22.67 9.55
N SER A 229 -16.78 23.74 9.29
CA SER A 229 -16.38 24.07 7.97
C SER A 229 -15.68 22.81 7.40
N THR A 230 -16.11 22.34 6.26
CA THR A 230 -15.17 21.88 5.25
C THR A 230 -14.17 23.03 5.15
N MET A 231 -13.05 22.91 5.85
CA MET A 231 -12.03 23.96 5.83
C MET A 231 -11.60 24.07 4.39
N ALA A 232 -11.93 25.18 3.74
CA ALA A 232 -11.31 25.53 2.48
C ALA A 232 -9.80 25.36 2.67
N ALA A 233 -9.14 24.77 1.70
CA ALA A 233 -7.69 24.61 1.76
C ALA A 233 -7.07 25.97 2.07
N PRO A 234 -6.04 26.06 2.93
CA PRO A 234 -5.40 27.34 3.23
C PRO A 234 -5.00 28.04 1.92
N GLU A 235 -5.30 29.32 1.78
CA GLU A 235 -5.00 30.07 0.52
C GLU A 235 -3.53 29.94 0.12
N LYS A 236 -2.60 29.95 1.08
CA LYS A 236 -1.16 29.75 0.86
C LYS A 236 -0.75 28.29 1.01
N SER A 237 -1.47 27.37 0.36
CA SER A 237 -1.14 25.96 0.33
C SER A 237 -0.89 25.49 -1.10
N ILE A 238 0.13 24.63 -1.26
CA ILE A 238 0.66 24.25 -2.55
C ILE A 238 1.13 22.79 -2.57
N ALA A 239 0.94 22.13 -3.70
CA ALA A 239 1.55 20.86 -4.03
C ALA A 239 2.27 20.93 -5.37
N VAL A 240 3.48 20.39 -5.45
CA VAL A 240 4.26 20.28 -6.68
C VAL A 240 4.10 18.86 -7.20
N LEU A 241 3.41 18.72 -8.34
CA LEU A 241 3.20 17.41 -8.97
C LEU A 241 4.48 16.91 -9.65
N PRO A 242 4.60 15.60 -9.88
CA PRO A 242 5.74 15.05 -10.61
C PRO A 242 5.88 15.68 -11.99
N PHE A 243 7.09 16.17 -12.29
CA PHE A 243 7.36 16.78 -13.59
C PHE A 243 7.47 15.72 -14.67
N GLU A 244 6.96 16.04 -15.86
CA GLU A 244 7.05 15.18 -17.01
C GLU A 244 8.46 15.20 -17.59
N ASN A 245 9.04 14.02 -17.85
CA ASN A 245 10.32 13.90 -18.54
C ASN A 245 10.11 13.94 -20.06
N LEU A 246 10.46 15.03 -20.69
CA LEU A 246 10.41 15.23 -22.15
C LEU A 246 11.77 15.01 -22.82
N SER A 247 12.77 14.48 -22.09
CA SER A 247 14.07 14.13 -22.66
C SER A 247 13.96 12.88 -23.52
N ASP A 248 14.75 12.79 -24.59
CA ASP A 248 14.81 11.62 -25.50
C ASP A 248 15.22 10.34 -24.75
N GLU A 249 16.08 10.48 -23.73
CA GLU A 249 16.54 9.37 -22.91
C GLU A 249 15.60 9.15 -21.71
N LYS A 250 14.91 8.00 -21.69
CA LYS A 250 14.09 7.58 -20.53
C LYS A 250 14.90 7.50 -19.22
N ALA A 251 16.20 7.24 -19.32
CA ALA A 251 17.11 7.21 -18.18
C ALA A 251 17.19 8.54 -17.42
N ASN A 252 16.82 9.68 -18.03
CA ASN A 252 16.79 10.99 -17.40
C ASN A 252 15.55 11.26 -16.52
N ALA A 253 14.65 10.28 -16.35
CA ALA A 253 13.46 10.45 -15.50
C ALA A 253 13.81 10.85 -14.04
N TYR A 254 14.93 10.33 -13.49
CA TYR A 254 15.38 10.72 -12.16
C TYR A 254 15.72 12.21 -12.05
N PHE A 255 16.16 12.82 -13.15
CA PHE A 255 16.53 14.23 -13.19
C PHE A 255 15.28 15.12 -13.11
N ALA A 256 14.20 14.80 -13.86
CA ALA A 256 12.93 15.50 -13.75
C ALA A 256 12.32 15.36 -12.36
N ASP A 257 12.38 14.15 -11.79
CA ASP A 257 11.95 13.86 -10.43
C ASP A 257 12.78 14.64 -9.39
N GLY A 258 14.09 14.81 -9.64
CA GLY A 258 14.99 15.57 -8.79
C GLY A 258 14.73 17.07 -8.81
N ILE A 259 14.52 17.67 -9.98
CA ILE A 259 14.16 19.09 -10.12
C ILE A 259 12.85 19.40 -9.39
N GLN A 260 11.85 18.55 -9.54
CA GLN A 260 10.59 18.67 -8.82
C GLN A 260 10.82 18.66 -7.30
N ASP A 261 11.63 17.71 -6.80
CA ASP A 261 11.92 17.55 -5.39
C ASP A 261 12.68 18.76 -4.82
N GLU A 262 13.62 19.31 -5.57
CA GLU A 262 14.41 20.47 -5.14
C GLU A 262 13.55 21.75 -5.09
N ILE A 263 12.67 21.97 -6.09
CA ILE A 263 11.72 23.08 -6.05
C ILE A 263 10.80 22.93 -4.81
N LEU A 264 10.27 21.72 -4.58
CA LEU A 264 9.45 21.42 -3.41
C LEU A 264 10.23 21.68 -2.12
N THR A 265 11.48 21.23 -2.02
CA THR A 265 12.35 21.41 -0.85
C THR A 265 12.61 22.88 -0.57
N ARG A 266 12.85 23.73 -1.60
CA ARG A 266 13.00 25.17 -1.44
C ARG A 266 11.72 25.82 -0.96
N LEU A 267 10.56 25.48 -1.55
CA LEU A 267 9.26 25.98 -1.10
C LEU A 267 8.95 25.54 0.34
N ALA A 268 9.32 24.31 0.71
CA ALA A 268 9.07 23.77 2.06
C ALA A 268 9.84 24.50 3.17
N LYS A 269 10.87 25.28 2.84
CA LYS A 269 11.61 26.14 3.78
C LYS A 269 10.92 27.47 4.06
N ILE A 270 9.85 27.83 3.34
CA ILE A 270 9.08 29.05 3.53
C ILE A 270 7.96 28.79 4.56
N SER A 271 8.06 29.42 5.72
CA SER A 271 7.13 29.19 6.84
C SER A 271 5.70 29.69 6.59
N ASP A 272 5.54 30.71 5.73
CA ASP A 272 4.23 31.29 5.36
C ASP A 272 3.45 30.42 4.34
N LEU A 273 4.05 29.38 3.81
CA LEU A 273 3.44 28.40 2.91
C LEU A 273 3.12 27.08 3.64
N LYS A 274 2.04 26.42 3.27
CA LYS A 274 1.82 24.99 3.53
C LYS A 274 2.20 24.23 2.28
N VAL A 275 3.28 23.47 2.31
CA VAL A 275 3.78 22.68 1.18
C VAL A 275 3.56 21.20 1.44
N ILE A 276 2.93 20.51 0.48
CA ILE A 276 2.68 19.07 0.57
C ILE A 276 3.94 18.31 0.18
N SER A 277 4.27 17.28 0.96
CA SER A 277 5.41 16.40 0.75
C SER A 277 5.33 15.67 -0.59
N ARG A 278 6.51 15.38 -1.15
CA ARG A 278 6.68 14.62 -2.39
C ARG A 278 6.03 13.23 -2.33
N THR A 279 6.09 12.56 -1.20
CA THR A 279 5.48 11.23 -1.01
C THR A 279 3.99 11.21 -1.32
N SER A 280 3.26 12.27 -1.01
CA SER A 280 1.85 12.40 -1.40
C SER A 280 1.65 12.72 -2.88
N THR A 281 2.54 13.50 -3.50
CA THR A 281 2.35 13.95 -4.89
C THR A 281 2.81 12.92 -5.91
N GLN A 282 3.74 12.02 -5.58
CA GLN A 282 4.29 11.00 -6.50
C GLN A 282 3.22 10.05 -7.08
N HIS A 283 2.09 9.86 -6.40
CA HIS A 283 0.99 9.00 -6.84
C HIS A 283 0.23 9.57 -8.06
N TYR A 284 0.48 10.83 -8.42
CA TYR A 284 -0.14 11.49 -9.58
C TYR A 284 0.75 11.47 -10.83
N LYS A 285 1.87 10.76 -10.81
CA LYS A 285 2.74 10.60 -11.98
C LYS A 285 1.99 9.86 -13.08
N SER A 286 1.91 10.47 -14.26
CA SER A 286 1.26 9.90 -15.47
C SER A 286 -0.23 9.58 -15.31
N THR A 287 -0.93 10.21 -14.37
CA THR A 287 -2.35 9.99 -14.16
C THR A 287 -3.13 11.20 -14.66
N PRO A 288 -3.94 11.07 -15.72
CA PRO A 288 -4.81 12.15 -16.20
C PRO A 288 -5.96 12.35 -15.20
N GLN A 289 -5.72 13.07 -14.12
CA GLN A 289 -6.74 13.45 -13.15
C GLN A 289 -6.98 14.96 -13.22
N ASN A 290 -8.21 15.35 -12.92
CA ASN A 290 -8.58 16.76 -12.82
C ASN A 290 -7.81 17.42 -11.66
N VAL A 291 -7.13 18.53 -11.92
CA VAL A 291 -6.34 19.34 -10.96
C VAL A 291 -7.13 19.67 -9.70
N ARG A 292 -8.43 19.93 -9.80
CA ARG A 292 -9.32 20.18 -8.65
C ARG A 292 -9.45 18.96 -7.74
N GLU A 293 -9.56 17.78 -8.33
CA GLU A 293 -9.69 16.56 -7.52
C GLU A 293 -8.38 16.24 -6.81
N ILE A 294 -7.24 16.42 -7.49
CA ILE A 294 -5.91 16.28 -6.88
C ILE A 294 -5.75 17.26 -5.71
N ALA A 295 -6.05 18.54 -5.93
CA ALA A 295 -5.94 19.57 -4.91
C ALA A 295 -6.84 19.29 -3.70
N LYS A 296 -8.04 18.76 -3.91
CA LYS A 296 -8.97 18.35 -2.86
C LYS A 296 -8.41 17.17 -2.06
N GLN A 297 -7.84 16.17 -2.73
CA GLN A 297 -7.22 14.99 -2.07
C GLN A 297 -6.00 15.39 -1.25
N LEU A 298 -5.22 16.37 -1.72
CA LEU A 298 -4.02 16.89 -1.05
C LEU A 298 -4.34 18.00 -0.04
N GLY A 299 -5.53 18.56 -0.05
CA GLY A 299 -5.94 19.65 0.83
C GLY A 299 -5.15 20.95 0.60
N VAL A 300 -4.97 21.32 -0.71
CA VAL A 300 -4.25 22.53 -1.14
C VAL A 300 -5.10 23.40 -2.04
N ALA A 301 -4.79 24.71 -2.07
CA ALA A 301 -5.43 25.68 -2.95
C ALA A 301 -4.74 25.78 -4.31
N HIS A 302 -3.44 25.44 -4.38
CA HIS A 302 -2.62 25.63 -5.58
C HIS A 302 -1.86 24.35 -5.93
N ILE A 303 -1.69 24.16 -7.25
CA ILE A 303 -0.92 23.07 -7.84
C ILE A 303 0.17 23.65 -8.73
N VAL A 304 1.37 23.08 -8.65
CA VAL A 304 2.46 23.31 -9.60
C VAL A 304 2.59 22.08 -10.49
N GLU A 305 2.55 22.30 -11.78
CA GLU A 305 2.85 21.31 -12.81
C GLU A 305 4.06 21.75 -13.63
N GLY A 306 4.75 20.80 -14.22
CA GLY A 306 5.89 21.14 -15.07
C GLY A 306 6.41 19.97 -15.89
N SER A 307 7.37 20.29 -16.75
CA SER A 307 8.10 19.33 -17.55
C SER A 307 9.58 19.70 -17.62
N VAL A 308 10.42 18.69 -17.77
CA VAL A 308 11.88 18.85 -17.87
C VAL A 308 12.36 18.13 -19.13
N GLN A 309 13.15 18.83 -19.94
CA GLN A 309 13.86 18.28 -21.07
C GLN A 309 15.36 18.52 -20.90
N LYS A 310 16.15 17.45 -20.81
CA LYS A 310 17.61 17.47 -20.74
C LYS A 310 18.19 16.93 -22.04
N SER A 311 19.07 17.68 -22.66
CA SER A 311 19.78 17.28 -23.88
C SER A 311 21.23 17.73 -23.77
N GLY A 312 22.14 16.80 -23.47
CA GLY A 312 23.52 17.12 -23.12
C GLY A 312 23.60 18.06 -21.93
N ASP A 313 24.25 19.23 -22.13
CA ASP A 313 24.40 20.28 -21.11
C ASP A 313 23.23 21.28 -21.09
N ALA A 314 22.24 21.16 -21.98
CA ALA A 314 21.09 22.05 -22.03
C ALA A 314 19.93 21.43 -21.24
N VAL A 315 19.28 22.28 -20.44
CA VAL A 315 18.08 21.92 -19.67
C VAL A 315 16.99 22.96 -19.96
N ARG A 316 15.81 22.48 -20.36
CA ARG A 316 14.60 23.27 -20.43
C ARG A 316 13.64 22.81 -19.35
N VAL A 317 13.16 23.74 -18.54
CA VAL A 317 12.18 23.51 -17.49
C VAL A 317 10.97 24.40 -17.76
N ASN A 318 9.80 23.79 -18.03
CA ASN A 318 8.53 24.49 -18.09
C ASN A 318 7.79 24.29 -16.77
N VAL A 319 7.27 25.37 -16.21
CA VAL A 319 6.53 25.31 -14.92
C VAL A 319 5.31 26.21 -15.02
N GLN A 320 4.21 25.74 -14.41
CA GLN A 320 2.99 26.53 -14.27
C GLN A 320 2.40 26.38 -12.89
N LEU A 321 1.86 27.49 -12.36
CA LEU A 321 1.13 27.57 -11.10
C LEU A 321 -0.36 27.72 -11.38
N ILE A 322 -1.17 26.82 -10.86
CA ILE A 322 -2.61 26.73 -11.11
C ILE A 322 -3.37 26.91 -9.81
N LYS A 323 -4.37 27.80 -9.78
CA LYS A 323 -5.37 27.89 -8.72
C LYS A 323 -6.41 26.79 -8.93
N ALA A 324 -6.46 25.82 -8.02
CA ALA A 324 -7.25 24.61 -8.20
C ALA A 324 -8.78 24.83 -8.16
N GLU A 325 -9.24 25.91 -7.51
CA GLU A 325 -10.66 26.24 -7.41
C GLU A 325 -11.35 26.43 -8.77
N ASN A 326 -10.64 27.05 -9.73
CA ASN A 326 -11.19 27.46 -11.01
C ASN A 326 -10.32 27.10 -12.21
N ASP A 327 -9.27 26.27 -12.00
CA ASP A 327 -8.26 25.88 -13.00
C ASP A 327 -7.55 27.08 -13.66
N ALA A 328 -7.45 28.20 -12.92
CA ALA A 328 -6.82 29.41 -13.45
C ALA A 328 -5.30 29.31 -13.36
N HIS A 329 -4.63 29.50 -14.48
CA HIS A 329 -3.17 29.63 -14.51
C HIS A 329 -2.79 31.01 -13.95
N LEU A 330 -2.19 31.02 -12.76
CA LEU A 330 -1.72 32.24 -12.10
C LEU A 330 -0.39 32.69 -12.67
N TRP A 331 0.45 31.73 -13.04
CA TRP A 331 1.77 31.98 -13.60
C TRP A 331 2.25 30.78 -14.42
N ALA A 332 2.99 31.04 -15.49
CA ALA A 332 3.70 30.03 -16.26
C ALA A 332 4.98 30.66 -16.84
N ASP A 333 6.06 29.88 -16.85
CA ASP A 333 7.34 30.31 -17.41
C ASP A 333 8.14 29.13 -17.95
N THR A 334 9.12 29.46 -18.82
CA THR A 334 10.03 28.51 -19.44
C THR A 334 11.46 28.93 -19.20
N PHE A 335 12.25 28.07 -18.60
CA PHE A 335 13.65 28.32 -18.27
C PHE A 335 14.56 27.48 -19.19
N ASP A 336 15.27 28.15 -20.11
CA ASP A 336 16.30 27.55 -20.96
C ASP A 336 17.66 27.91 -20.38
N ARG A 337 18.38 26.96 -19.84
CA ARG A 337 19.68 27.17 -19.15
C ARG A 337 20.65 26.00 -19.41
N LYS A 338 21.92 26.24 -19.08
CA LYS A 338 22.90 25.16 -18.99
C LYS A 338 22.71 24.37 -17.68
N LEU A 339 23.14 23.13 -17.68
CA LEU A 339 23.07 22.25 -16.50
C LEU A 339 23.84 22.87 -15.30
N THR A 340 24.91 23.62 -15.56
CA THR A 340 25.66 24.35 -14.53
C THR A 340 24.85 25.42 -13.80
N ASP A 341 23.80 25.92 -14.43
CA ASP A 341 22.96 27.01 -13.92
C ASP A 341 21.63 26.50 -13.34
N ILE A 342 21.48 25.17 -13.19
CA ILE A 342 20.21 24.54 -12.75
C ILE A 342 19.75 25.06 -11.37
N PHE A 343 20.69 25.35 -10.47
CA PHE A 343 20.38 25.87 -9.13
C PHE A 343 19.71 27.25 -9.17
N SER A 344 20.07 28.09 -10.16
CA SER A 344 19.40 29.38 -10.35
C SER A 344 17.97 29.20 -10.84
N VAL A 345 17.74 28.22 -11.74
CA VAL A 345 16.40 27.89 -12.23
C VAL A 345 15.48 27.47 -11.07
N GLU A 346 15.93 26.53 -10.26
CA GLU A 346 15.16 26.05 -9.09
C GLU A 346 14.84 27.17 -8.11
N SER A 347 15.82 28.06 -7.87
CA SER A 347 15.68 29.21 -7.00
C SER A 347 14.71 30.24 -7.57
N ASP A 348 14.82 30.55 -8.87
CA ASP A 348 13.96 31.51 -9.57
C ASP A 348 12.51 31.01 -9.59
N ILE A 349 12.30 29.71 -9.86
CA ILE A 349 10.97 29.09 -9.81
C ILE A 349 10.37 29.20 -8.41
N ALA A 350 11.11 28.81 -7.36
CA ALA A 350 10.61 28.84 -6.00
C ALA A 350 10.27 30.28 -5.55
N LYS A 351 11.08 31.28 -5.92
CA LYS A 351 10.80 32.69 -5.64
C LYS A 351 9.56 33.18 -6.39
N SER A 352 9.46 32.90 -7.71
CA SER A 352 8.31 33.29 -8.51
C SER A 352 7.01 32.75 -7.97
N ILE A 353 7.01 31.46 -7.55
CA ILE A 353 5.84 30.84 -6.92
C ILE A 353 5.50 31.54 -5.59
N ALA A 354 6.51 31.79 -4.73
CA ALA A 354 6.30 32.47 -3.46
C ALA A 354 5.72 33.89 -3.64
N ASP A 355 6.24 34.63 -4.63
CA ASP A 355 5.76 35.98 -4.98
C ASP A 355 4.30 35.93 -5.49
N GLN A 356 3.96 35.01 -6.36
CA GLN A 356 2.58 34.82 -6.88
C GLN A 356 1.60 34.47 -5.76
N LEU A 357 2.04 33.71 -4.76
CA LEU A 357 1.24 33.36 -3.59
C LEU A 357 1.30 34.42 -2.48
N GLN A 358 1.99 35.53 -2.73
CA GLN A 358 2.21 36.62 -1.76
C GLN A 358 2.74 36.10 -0.42
N ALA A 359 3.62 35.10 -0.47
CA ALA A 359 4.25 34.55 0.71
C ALA A 359 5.29 35.52 1.26
N LYS A 360 5.25 35.72 2.58
CA LYS A 360 6.22 36.58 3.26
C LYS A 360 7.49 35.75 3.53
N LEU A 361 8.59 36.15 2.90
CA LEU A 361 9.90 35.56 3.16
C LEU A 361 10.68 36.45 4.13
N THR A 362 11.19 35.85 5.17
CA THR A 362 12.21 36.48 6.03
C THR A 362 13.54 36.60 5.25
N GLY A 363 14.44 37.48 5.67
CA GLY A 363 15.76 37.60 5.04
C GLY A 363 16.57 36.30 5.09
N ALA A 364 16.43 35.51 6.15
CA ALA A 364 17.04 34.19 6.28
C ALA A 364 16.46 33.19 5.28
N GLU A 365 15.12 33.10 5.15
CA GLU A 365 14.46 32.23 4.18
C GLU A 365 14.84 32.60 2.74
N GLN A 366 14.96 33.90 2.44
CA GLN A 366 15.37 34.37 1.13
C GLN A 366 16.80 33.90 0.76
N GLN A 367 17.72 33.93 1.72
CA GLN A 367 19.07 33.40 1.55
C GLN A 367 19.06 31.89 1.35
N ILE A 368 18.30 31.15 2.16
CA ILE A 368 18.20 29.69 2.09
C ILE A 368 17.60 29.24 0.75
N VAL A 369 16.51 29.88 0.29
CA VAL A 369 15.88 29.55 -1.00
C VAL A 369 16.80 29.84 -2.17
N SER A 370 17.72 30.82 -2.04
CA SER A 370 18.68 31.21 -3.06
C SER A 370 20.00 30.43 -3.01
N ALA A 371 20.23 29.65 -1.94
CA ALA A 371 21.52 28.99 -1.73
C ALA A 371 21.81 27.94 -2.82
N LYS A 372 23.06 27.93 -3.27
CA LYS A 372 23.59 26.88 -4.15
C LYS A 372 24.19 25.76 -3.28
N PRO A 373 23.64 24.52 -3.35
CA PRO A 373 24.05 23.48 -2.42
C PRO A 373 25.46 22.91 -2.70
N THR A 374 25.89 22.91 -3.96
CA THR A 374 27.20 22.46 -4.42
C THR A 374 27.63 23.19 -5.69
N ASN A 375 28.93 23.20 -5.98
CA ASN A 375 29.51 23.69 -7.24
C ASN A 375 29.80 22.55 -8.25
N SER A 376 29.74 21.29 -7.82
CA SER A 376 29.94 20.13 -8.68
C SER A 376 28.59 19.65 -9.26
N VAL A 377 28.48 19.67 -10.58
CA VAL A 377 27.33 19.15 -11.33
C VAL A 377 27.24 17.64 -11.16
N GLU A 378 28.38 16.96 -11.11
CA GLU A 378 28.47 15.52 -10.94
C GLU A 378 28.00 15.09 -9.54
N ALA A 379 28.42 15.83 -8.50
CA ALA A 379 27.96 15.58 -7.13
C ALA A 379 26.46 15.78 -7.00
N TYR A 380 25.93 16.79 -7.69
CA TYR A 380 24.50 17.05 -7.71
C TYR A 380 23.72 15.97 -8.47
N ASP A 381 24.21 15.51 -9.62
CA ASP A 381 23.58 14.41 -10.37
C ASP A 381 23.54 13.13 -9.50
N ALA A 382 24.63 12.80 -8.83
CA ALA A 382 24.65 11.68 -7.88
C ALA A 382 23.63 11.87 -6.74
N TYR A 383 23.53 13.08 -6.17
CA TYR A 383 22.55 13.42 -5.15
C TYR A 383 21.11 13.21 -5.62
N LEU A 384 20.75 13.68 -6.83
CA LEU A 384 19.40 13.49 -7.40
C LEU A 384 19.07 12.01 -7.63
N ARG A 385 20.06 11.20 -8.04
CA ARG A 385 19.89 9.74 -8.13
C ARG A 385 19.63 9.13 -6.75
N GLY A 386 20.36 9.57 -5.72
CA GLY A 386 20.13 9.15 -4.34
C GLY A 386 18.71 9.45 -3.88
N LEU A 387 18.19 10.66 -4.16
CA LEU A 387 16.80 11.04 -3.86
C LEU A 387 15.79 10.14 -4.55
N ALA A 388 16.01 9.79 -5.84
CA ALA A 388 15.11 8.91 -6.58
C ALA A 388 15.02 7.49 -5.97
N TYR A 389 16.12 7.00 -5.35
CA TYR A 389 16.11 5.73 -4.64
C TYR A 389 15.41 5.80 -3.28
N THR A 390 15.45 6.94 -2.57
CA THR A 390 14.80 7.07 -1.25
C THR A 390 13.29 6.85 -1.30
N LEU A 391 12.63 7.19 -2.41
CA LEU A 391 11.20 6.98 -2.60
C LEU A 391 10.80 5.50 -2.75
N ARG A 392 11.76 4.66 -3.16
CA ARG A 392 11.56 3.22 -3.38
C ARG A 392 12.07 2.38 -2.21
N ALA A 393 12.73 3.03 -1.22
CA ALA A 393 13.47 2.34 -0.16
C ALA A 393 12.59 1.79 0.98
N SER A 394 11.29 2.02 0.96
CA SER A 394 10.41 1.41 1.97
C SER A 394 10.39 -0.09 1.78
N ASN A 395 11.02 -0.81 2.70
CA ASN A 395 11.15 -2.28 2.72
C ASN A 395 11.81 -2.92 1.48
N ASN A 396 12.67 -2.16 0.78
CA ASN A 396 13.42 -2.67 -0.37
C ASN A 396 14.94 -2.48 -0.14
N PRO A 397 15.68 -3.55 0.24
CA PRO A 397 17.12 -3.48 0.51
C PRO A 397 17.95 -2.97 -0.67
N ALA A 398 17.60 -3.33 -1.91
CA ALA A 398 18.31 -2.87 -3.10
C ALA A 398 18.16 -1.36 -3.31
N ALA A 399 16.97 -0.82 -3.04
CA ALA A 399 16.75 0.62 -3.10
C ALA A 399 17.47 1.36 -1.95
N ALA A 400 17.52 0.77 -0.76
CA ALA A 400 18.29 1.30 0.38
C ALA A 400 19.79 1.39 0.06
N LEU A 401 20.37 0.33 -0.50
CA LEU A 401 21.78 0.30 -0.97
C LEU A 401 22.01 1.30 -2.11
N GLY A 402 21.05 1.44 -3.04
CA GLY A 402 21.13 2.42 -4.11
C GLY A 402 21.17 3.86 -3.61
N ALA A 403 20.32 4.22 -2.65
CA ALA A 403 20.32 5.54 -2.01
C ALA A 403 21.64 5.82 -1.29
N GLN A 404 22.12 4.87 -0.47
CA GLN A 404 23.42 4.98 0.23
C GLN A 404 24.55 5.20 -0.76
N LYS A 405 24.62 4.34 -1.81
CA LYS A 405 25.68 4.43 -2.84
C LYS A 405 25.75 5.83 -3.43
N TYR A 406 24.65 6.36 -3.90
CA TYR A 406 24.65 7.63 -4.62
C TYR A 406 24.85 8.84 -3.71
N PHE A 407 24.37 8.85 -2.47
CA PHE A 407 24.71 9.91 -1.54
C PHE A 407 26.17 9.87 -1.11
N ARG A 408 26.76 8.68 -0.95
CA ARG A 408 28.20 8.53 -0.71
C ARG A 408 29.02 9.04 -1.91
N GLU A 409 28.61 8.70 -3.13
CA GLU A 409 29.22 9.21 -4.37
C GLU A 409 29.13 10.73 -4.44
N ALA A 410 27.97 11.34 -4.14
CA ALA A 410 27.81 12.79 -4.10
C ALA A 410 28.76 13.46 -3.09
N ALA A 411 28.90 12.90 -1.88
CA ALA A 411 29.80 13.38 -0.84
C ALA A 411 31.29 13.21 -1.20
N GLN A 412 31.62 12.18 -1.97
CA GLN A 412 33.01 11.96 -2.47
C GLN A 412 33.36 12.89 -3.62
N LEU A 413 32.45 13.16 -4.54
CA LEU A 413 32.63 14.06 -5.69
C LEU A 413 32.74 15.53 -5.25
N ASP A 414 32.03 15.93 -4.20
CA ASP A 414 32.22 17.22 -3.54
C ASP A 414 32.23 17.06 -2.01
N PRO A 415 33.39 16.95 -1.38
CA PRO A 415 33.49 16.84 0.08
C PRO A 415 32.93 18.05 0.86
N LYS A 416 32.68 19.19 0.19
CA LYS A 416 32.06 20.39 0.79
C LYS A 416 30.51 20.39 0.64
N PHE A 417 29.95 19.38 0.01
CA PHE A 417 28.53 19.26 -0.18
C PHE A 417 27.80 18.82 1.09
N ALA A 418 27.54 19.76 2.02
CA ALA A 418 26.92 19.48 3.33
C ALA A 418 25.59 18.72 3.23
N LEU A 419 24.73 19.09 2.27
CA LEU A 419 23.45 18.43 2.06
C LEU A 419 23.62 16.96 1.63
N GLY A 420 24.63 16.65 0.79
CA GLY A 420 24.95 15.26 0.42
C GLY A 420 25.34 14.40 1.63
N TRP A 421 26.20 14.94 2.51
CA TRP A 421 26.57 14.30 3.77
C TRP A 421 25.37 14.12 4.71
N ALA A 422 24.50 15.12 4.81
CA ALA A 422 23.29 15.03 5.65
C ALA A 422 22.36 13.90 5.18
N GLN A 423 22.12 13.79 3.86
CA GLN A 423 21.27 12.72 3.33
C GLN A 423 21.90 11.33 3.47
N LEU A 424 23.23 11.21 3.31
CA LEU A 424 23.93 9.96 3.58
C LEU A 424 23.68 9.51 5.03
N SER A 425 23.89 10.41 5.99
CA SER A 425 23.66 10.11 7.41
C SER A 425 22.22 9.71 7.72
N ILE A 426 21.22 10.41 7.12
CA ILE A 426 19.80 10.09 7.32
C ILE A 426 19.47 8.68 6.81
N VAL A 427 19.98 8.34 5.61
CA VAL A 427 19.75 7.02 4.99
C VAL A 427 20.45 5.93 5.80
N ASP A 428 21.70 6.11 6.19
CA ASP A 428 22.46 5.13 6.97
C ASP A 428 21.84 4.90 8.35
N SER A 429 21.46 5.98 9.04
CA SER A 429 20.80 5.89 10.34
C SER A 429 19.47 5.13 10.25
N ARG A 430 18.65 5.43 9.24
CA ARG A 430 17.39 4.74 9.02
C ARG A 430 17.62 3.25 8.73
N ASN A 431 18.53 2.94 7.80
CA ASN A 431 18.84 1.57 7.40
C ASN A 431 19.40 0.75 8.57
N TYR A 432 20.17 1.39 9.49
CA TYR A 432 20.65 0.77 10.71
C TYR A 432 19.50 0.30 11.62
N LEU A 433 18.45 1.12 11.81
CA LEU A 433 17.28 0.73 12.60
C LEU A 433 16.39 -0.29 11.90
N THR A 434 16.06 -0.03 10.62
CA THR A 434 15.12 -0.88 9.86
C THR A 434 15.75 -2.19 9.40
N GLN A 435 17.08 -2.30 9.54
CA GLN A 435 17.89 -3.45 9.10
C GLN A 435 17.76 -3.73 7.58
N SER A 436 17.32 -2.72 6.81
CA SER A 436 17.32 -2.78 5.34
C SER A 436 18.74 -2.91 4.77
N ILE A 437 19.74 -2.49 5.55
CA ILE A 437 21.17 -2.81 5.39
C ILE A 437 21.62 -3.37 6.74
N GLN A 438 22.52 -4.37 6.72
CA GLN A 438 22.98 -5.01 7.94
C GLN A 438 23.53 -3.99 8.95
N PRO A 439 23.03 -3.95 10.20
CA PRO A 439 23.35 -2.91 11.18
C PRO A 439 24.72 -3.13 11.82
N THR A 440 25.79 -2.89 11.06
CA THR A 440 27.18 -3.03 11.51
C THR A 440 27.66 -1.80 12.27
N VAL A 441 28.74 -1.97 13.06
CA VAL A 441 29.45 -0.85 13.68
C VAL A 441 29.93 0.15 12.63
N ALA A 442 30.38 -0.34 11.46
CA ALA A 442 30.85 0.50 10.36
C ALA A 442 29.72 1.38 9.80
N LEU A 443 28.52 0.84 9.59
CA LEU A 443 27.37 1.63 9.11
C LEU A 443 26.99 2.73 10.11
N ARG A 444 26.98 2.42 11.41
CA ARG A 444 26.69 3.40 12.46
C ARG A 444 27.76 4.50 12.51
N GLU A 445 29.04 4.14 12.34
CA GLU A 445 30.15 5.09 12.35
C GLU A 445 30.13 5.98 11.09
N GLU A 446 29.79 5.45 9.92
CA GLU A 446 29.58 6.23 8.70
C GLU A 446 28.46 7.26 8.89
N ALA A 447 27.32 6.87 9.45
CA ALA A 447 26.22 7.78 9.77
C ALA A 447 26.65 8.90 10.72
N ARG A 448 27.47 8.58 11.75
CA ARG A 448 28.03 9.56 12.69
C ARG A 448 28.94 10.56 11.99
N LEU A 449 29.92 10.07 11.25
CA LEU A 449 30.89 10.90 10.53
C LEU A 449 30.23 11.79 9.49
N ALA A 450 29.24 11.25 8.75
CA ALA A 450 28.50 12.02 7.77
C ALA A 450 27.71 13.17 8.42
N THR A 451 27.04 12.92 9.56
CA THR A 451 26.36 13.98 10.33
C THR A 451 27.32 15.04 10.81
N GLU A 452 28.45 14.67 11.40
CA GLU A 452 29.45 15.62 11.93
C GLU A 452 30.05 16.45 10.80
N THR A 453 30.35 15.82 9.65
CA THR A 453 30.84 16.52 8.47
C THR A 453 29.84 17.55 7.96
N ALA A 454 28.56 17.17 7.83
CA ALA A 454 27.53 18.08 7.39
C ALA A 454 27.39 19.31 8.30
N LEU A 455 27.39 19.10 9.63
CA LEU A 455 27.26 20.17 10.61
C LEU A 455 28.52 21.05 10.71
N ASN A 456 29.72 20.48 10.52
CA ASN A 456 30.97 21.25 10.48
C ASN A 456 31.03 22.15 9.23
N LEU A 457 30.47 21.68 8.10
CA LEU A 457 30.41 22.46 6.86
C LEU A 457 29.33 23.55 6.92
N GLN A 458 28.16 23.22 7.43
CA GLN A 458 27.01 24.13 7.52
C GLN A 458 26.21 23.88 8.82
N PRO A 459 26.57 24.55 9.95
CA PRO A 459 25.96 24.33 11.26
C PRO A 459 24.45 24.65 11.32
N GLU A 460 23.98 25.57 10.45
CA GLU A 460 22.57 26.02 10.39
C GLU A 460 21.77 25.32 9.27
N LEU A 461 22.35 24.31 8.62
CA LEU A 461 21.61 23.52 7.62
C LEU A 461 20.56 22.64 8.33
N GLY A 462 19.27 22.91 8.09
CA GLY A 462 18.16 22.19 8.73
C GLY A 462 18.25 20.69 8.52
N GLU A 463 18.66 20.24 7.33
CA GLU A 463 18.83 18.83 6.99
C GLU A 463 20.02 18.19 7.75
N ALA A 464 21.06 18.92 8.06
CA ALA A 464 22.17 18.41 8.89
C ALA A 464 21.75 18.25 10.35
N ILE A 465 20.94 19.17 10.87
CA ILE A 465 20.36 19.07 12.23
C ILE A 465 19.36 17.90 12.28
N LEU A 466 18.54 17.74 11.24
CA LEU A 466 17.62 16.59 11.08
C LEU A 466 18.42 15.27 11.05
N ALA A 467 19.54 15.22 10.32
CA ALA A 467 20.44 14.05 10.28
C ALA A 467 20.96 13.70 11.68
N ARG A 468 21.34 14.72 12.48
CA ARG A 468 21.79 14.51 13.86
C ARG A 468 20.68 13.94 14.75
N GLY A 469 19.47 14.48 14.64
CA GLY A 469 18.30 13.92 15.32
C GLY A 469 18.06 12.46 14.92
N SER A 470 18.16 12.17 13.62
CA SER A 470 18.03 10.81 13.07
C SER A 470 19.09 9.86 13.62
N TYR A 471 20.36 10.28 13.68
CA TYR A 471 21.43 9.47 14.26
C TYR A 471 21.18 9.14 15.73
N TYR A 472 20.80 10.12 16.56
CA TYR A 472 20.45 9.89 17.97
C TYR A 472 19.25 8.95 18.12
N TYR A 473 18.24 9.11 17.30
CA TYR A 473 17.03 8.28 17.34
C TYR A 473 17.31 6.85 16.86
N TYR A 474 17.86 6.70 15.65
CA TYR A 474 17.95 5.40 14.99
C TYR A 474 19.14 4.58 15.47
N CYS A 475 20.31 5.21 15.66
CA CYS A 475 21.56 4.50 16.01
C CYS A 475 21.80 4.40 17.50
N LEU A 476 21.52 5.46 18.27
CA LEU A 476 21.82 5.49 19.70
C LEU A 476 20.63 5.22 20.61
N LYS A 477 19.40 5.34 20.08
CA LYS A 477 18.15 5.25 20.87
C LYS A 477 18.12 6.25 22.04
N ASP A 478 18.82 7.38 21.90
CA ASP A 478 18.76 8.52 22.81
C ASP A 478 17.61 9.44 22.37
N TYR A 479 16.42 9.12 22.86
CA TYR A 479 15.20 9.78 22.45
C TYR A 479 15.16 11.26 22.87
N ASP A 480 15.72 11.61 24.03
CA ASP A 480 15.70 12.99 24.53
C ASP A 480 16.62 13.90 23.70
N ALA A 481 17.80 13.40 23.33
CA ALA A 481 18.68 14.14 22.42
C ALA A 481 18.05 14.26 21.02
N ALA A 482 17.44 13.19 20.52
CA ALA A 482 16.78 13.20 19.22
C ALA A 482 15.64 14.24 19.16
N VAL A 483 14.78 14.31 20.19
CA VAL A 483 13.69 15.31 20.28
C VAL A 483 14.26 16.73 20.22
N ARG A 484 15.33 17.05 20.97
CA ARG A 484 15.95 18.38 20.92
C ARG A 484 16.39 18.77 19.51
N TYR A 485 17.05 17.85 18.78
CA TYR A 485 17.50 18.13 17.42
C TYR A 485 16.34 18.19 16.42
N PHE A 486 15.32 17.37 16.55
CA PHE A 486 14.14 17.43 15.68
C PHE A 486 13.36 18.73 15.88
N GLU A 487 13.18 19.21 17.13
CA GLU A 487 12.53 20.50 17.39
C GLU A 487 13.39 21.69 16.88
N GLN A 488 14.72 21.58 16.94
CA GLN A 488 15.60 22.58 16.31
C GLN A 488 15.47 22.55 14.78
N ALA A 489 15.50 21.39 14.17
CA ALA A 489 15.32 21.23 12.72
C ALA A 489 13.95 21.74 12.25
N ARG A 490 12.90 21.59 13.08
CA ARG A 490 11.53 22.06 12.78
C ARG A 490 11.45 23.56 12.53
N GLN A 491 12.27 24.35 13.21
CA GLN A 491 12.34 25.80 13.00
C GLN A 491 12.89 26.17 11.63
N LEU A 492 13.79 25.34 11.07
CA LEU A 492 14.43 25.56 9.79
C LEU A 492 13.73 24.85 8.62
N LEU A 493 12.94 23.82 8.91
CA LEU A 493 12.24 22.98 7.95
C LEU A 493 10.74 22.88 8.32
N PRO A 494 9.98 24.00 8.31
CA PRO A 494 8.62 24.08 8.87
C PRO A 494 7.60 23.18 8.15
N ASN A 495 7.84 22.82 6.89
CA ASN A 495 6.95 21.97 6.10
C ASN A 495 7.47 20.53 5.94
N SER A 496 8.51 20.12 6.70
CA SER A 496 9.00 18.76 6.67
C SER A 496 8.07 17.81 7.43
N SER A 497 7.36 16.93 6.73
CA SER A 497 6.52 15.88 7.35
C SER A 497 7.34 14.86 8.15
N ARG A 498 8.63 14.68 7.81
CA ARG A 498 9.55 13.75 8.50
C ARG A 498 9.80 14.11 9.95
N ILE A 499 9.75 15.40 10.30
CA ILE A 499 10.01 15.84 11.67
C ILE A 499 8.86 15.44 12.60
N PRO A 500 7.59 15.83 12.39
CA PRO A 500 6.50 15.36 13.21
C PRO A 500 6.32 13.83 13.14
N GLU A 501 6.61 13.18 12.01
CA GLU A 501 6.64 11.72 11.92
C GLU A 501 7.65 11.10 12.89
N SER A 502 8.89 11.60 12.91
CA SER A 502 9.94 11.12 13.81
C SER A 502 9.61 11.38 15.28
N LEU A 503 9.06 12.57 15.58
CA LEU A 503 8.58 12.90 16.92
C LEU A 503 7.40 12.02 17.37
N ALA A 504 6.51 11.62 16.43
CA ALA A 504 5.44 10.67 16.70
C ALA A 504 5.98 9.30 17.11
N TYR A 505 7.01 8.81 16.39
CA TYR A 505 7.66 7.54 16.71
C TYR A 505 8.33 7.57 18.08
N ILE A 506 9.05 8.66 18.42
CA ILE A 506 9.72 8.81 19.71
C ILE A 506 8.67 8.88 20.83
N ALA A 507 7.65 9.72 20.67
CA ALA A 507 6.57 9.85 21.66
C ALA A 507 5.89 8.50 21.93
N ARG A 508 5.65 7.70 20.88
CA ARG A 508 5.13 6.34 21.00
C ARG A 508 6.04 5.44 21.82
N LYS A 509 7.36 5.48 21.51
CA LYS A 509 8.37 4.67 22.22
C LYS A 509 8.52 5.08 23.69
N GLN A 510 8.34 6.35 23.99
CA GLN A 510 8.30 6.87 25.37
C GLN A 510 6.95 6.64 26.09
N GLY A 511 6.00 5.95 25.46
CA GLY A 511 4.65 5.74 26.02
C GLY A 511 3.76 6.99 26.06
N GLN A 512 4.15 8.07 25.39
CA GLN A 512 3.41 9.34 25.30
C GLN A 512 2.41 9.27 24.13
N TRP A 513 1.43 8.39 24.24
CA TRP A 513 0.53 8.03 23.14
C TRP A 513 -0.28 9.19 22.57
N ASP A 514 -0.79 10.10 23.44
CA ASP A 514 -1.56 11.26 22.97
C ASP A 514 -0.69 12.25 22.19
N ARG A 515 0.57 12.42 22.59
CA ARG A 515 1.53 13.24 21.83
C ARG A 515 1.88 12.58 20.50
N SER A 516 2.04 11.25 20.50
CA SER A 516 2.25 10.49 19.26
C SER A 516 1.11 10.69 18.27
N GLU A 517 -0.15 10.60 18.75
CA GLU A 517 -1.34 10.82 17.93
C GLU A 517 -1.37 12.26 17.35
N ALA A 518 -1.05 13.27 18.16
CA ALA A 518 -1.00 14.67 17.73
C ALA A 518 0.08 14.90 16.65
N TYR A 519 1.26 14.32 16.83
CA TYR A 519 2.34 14.41 15.85
C TYR A 519 2.03 13.65 14.55
N PHE A 520 1.38 12.47 14.62
CA PHE A 520 0.90 11.79 13.40
C PHE A 520 -0.14 12.63 12.66
N ALA A 521 -1.07 13.26 13.37
CA ALA A 521 -2.06 14.15 12.74
C ALA A 521 -1.39 15.37 12.07
N GLU A 522 -0.32 15.91 12.67
CA GLU A 522 0.48 16.98 12.07
C GLU A 522 1.22 16.50 10.81
N ALA A 523 1.89 15.36 10.88
CA ALA A 523 2.57 14.77 9.73
C ALA A 523 1.60 14.51 8.56
N GLN A 524 0.40 13.97 8.84
CA GLN A 524 -0.63 13.74 7.82
C GLN A 524 -1.15 15.04 7.17
N ARG A 525 -1.15 16.17 7.86
CA ARG A 525 -1.50 17.46 7.23
C ARG A 525 -0.49 17.91 6.18
N LEU A 526 0.79 17.53 6.33
CA LEU A 526 1.88 17.84 5.41
C LEU A 526 2.08 16.75 4.35
N ASP A 527 1.64 15.53 4.64
CA ASP A 527 1.84 14.37 3.79
C ASP A 527 0.62 13.44 3.81
N PRO A 528 -0.55 13.91 3.31
CA PRO A 528 -1.84 13.23 3.49
C PRO A 528 -1.97 11.89 2.76
N ARG A 529 -1.18 11.65 1.74
CA ARG A 529 -1.21 10.40 0.95
C ARG A 529 0.05 9.55 1.12
N ASN A 530 0.76 9.73 2.21
CA ASN A 530 1.90 8.90 2.57
C ASN A 530 1.41 7.57 3.16
N VAL A 531 1.50 6.52 2.36
CA VAL A 531 1.06 5.16 2.72
C VAL A 531 1.78 4.66 3.98
N ASN A 532 3.12 4.85 4.07
CA ASN A 532 3.88 4.45 5.24
C ASN A 532 3.41 5.17 6.52
N LEU A 533 3.16 6.48 6.43
CA LEU A 533 2.66 7.27 7.54
C LEU A 533 1.29 6.77 8.03
N LEU A 534 0.38 6.41 7.11
CA LEU A 534 -0.92 5.83 7.43
C LEU A 534 -0.78 4.49 8.14
N ILE A 535 0.11 3.60 7.65
CA ILE A 535 0.42 2.31 8.27
C ILE A 535 0.98 2.54 9.68
N GLN A 536 1.98 3.41 9.82
CA GLN A 536 2.61 3.69 11.11
C GLN A 536 1.65 4.32 12.12
N HIS A 537 0.70 5.13 11.65
CA HIS A 537 -0.38 5.65 12.47
C HIS A 537 -1.38 4.54 12.85
N ALA A 538 -1.68 3.59 11.95
CA ALA A 538 -2.51 2.43 12.27
C ALA A 538 -1.88 1.54 13.35
N ILE A 539 -0.54 1.44 13.41
CA ILE A 539 0.18 0.68 14.45
C ILE A 539 -0.12 1.24 15.86
N ASN A 540 -0.28 2.56 16.02
CA ASN A 540 -0.72 3.11 17.31
C ASN A 540 -2.06 2.50 17.76
N ASP A 541 -3.02 2.42 16.84
CA ASP A 541 -4.33 1.84 17.14
C ASP A 541 -4.24 0.31 17.33
N ILE A 542 -3.36 -0.39 16.60
CA ILE A 542 -3.09 -1.83 16.77
C ILE A 542 -2.53 -2.10 18.16
N CYS A 543 -1.51 -1.35 18.60
CA CYS A 543 -0.93 -1.50 19.94
C CYS A 543 -2.00 -1.36 21.05
N HIS A 544 -2.97 -0.50 20.87
CA HIS A 544 -4.11 -0.30 21.77
C HIS A 544 -5.29 -1.25 21.55
N ARG A 545 -5.17 -2.19 20.61
CA ARG A 545 -6.26 -3.09 20.18
C ARG A 545 -7.51 -2.36 19.67
N ARG A 546 -7.35 -1.12 19.19
CA ARG A 546 -8.41 -0.32 18.55
C ARG A 546 -8.56 -0.72 17.08
N PHE A 547 -8.77 -2.00 16.81
CA PHE A 547 -8.68 -2.60 15.48
C PHE A 547 -9.58 -1.94 14.44
N ARG A 548 -10.80 -1.51 14.81
CA ARG A 548 -11.69 -0.79 13.89
C ARG A 548 -11.10 0.55 13.42
N LYS A 549 -10.34 1.25 14.27
CA LYS A 549 -9.65 2.49 13.87
C LYS A 549 -8.45 2.18 13.00
N ALA A 550 -7.67 1.17 13.35
CA ALA A 550 -6.54 0.71 12.55
C ALA A 550 -6.97 0.30 11.15
N LEU A 551 -8.03 -0.52 11.02
CA LEU A 551 -8.56 -0.96 9.73
C LEU A 551 -8.99 0.21 8.84
N ARG A 552 -9.59 1.27 9.39
CA ARG A 552 -9.94 2.46 8.59
C ARG A 552 -8.71 3.14 7.97
N LYS A 553 -7.61 3.28 8.74
CA LYS A 553 -6.36 3.86 8.24
C LYS A 553 -5.69 2.94 7.21
N LEU A 554 -5.74 1.63 7.42
CA LEU A 554 -5.25 0.63 6.46
C LEU A 554 -6.09 0.63 5.16
N ASP A 555 -7.41 0.81 5.26
CA ASP A 555 -8.29 0.95 4.09
C ASP A 555 -8.00 2.26 3.34
N GLU A 556 -7.73 3.36 4.05
CA GLU A 556 -7.29 4.63 3.45
C GLU A 556 -5.95 4.45 2.71
N ALA A 557 -5.00 3.72 3.28
CA ALA A 557 -3.74 3.39 2.63
C ALA A 557 -3.93 2.51 1.38
N LEU A 558 -4.83 1.51 1.41
CA LEU A 558 -5.19 0.69 0.25
C LEU A 558 -5.91 1.47 -0.86
N ASN A 559 -6.61 2.57 -0.54
CA ASN A 559 -7.16 3.45 -1.57
C ASN A 559 -6.07 4.18 -2.37
N ILE A 560 -4.84 4.25 -1.83
CA ILE A 560 -3.67 4.84 -2.49
C ILE A 560 -2.87 3.76 -3.22
N THR A 561 -2.62 2.63 -2.57
CA THR A 561 -1.89 1.47 -3.08
C THR A 561 -2.72 0.19 -2.92
N PRO A 562 -3.62 -0.13 -3.87
CA PRO A 562 -4.62 -1.19 -3.71
C PRO A 562 -4.06 -2.60 -3.49
N ASP A 563 -2.86 -2.89 -3.99
CA ASP A 563 -2.26 -4.22 -3.98
C ASP A 563 -1.04 -4.30 -3.03
N ASP A 564 -0.93 -3.39 -2.06
CA ASP A 564 0.19 -3.38 -1.12
C ASP A 564 0.11 -4.59 -0.17
N LEU A 565 1.10 -5.48 -0.30
CA LEU A 565 1.18 -6.72 0.46
C LEU A 565 1.25 -6.48 1.97
N ASN A 566 2.02 -5.49 2.42
CA ASN A 566 2.22 -5.22 3.84
C ASN A 566 0.91 -4.78 4.51
N ILE A 567 0.11 -3.97 3.80
CA ILE A 567 -1.19 -3.53 4.30
C ILE A 567 -2.16 -4.71 4.39
N LEU A 568 -2.18 -5.59 3.39
CA LEU A 568 -3.05 -6.76 3.37
C LEU A 568 -2.64 -7.78 4.45
N VAL A 569 -1.33 -7.96 4.68
CA VAL A 569 -0.79 -8.78 5.78
C VAL A 569 -1.17 -8.18 7.14
N ALA A 570 -1.02 -6.88 7.33
CA ALA A 570 -1.44 -6.22 8.57
C ALA A 570 -2.95 -6.39 8.84
N LYS A 571 -3.80 -6.27 7.80
CA LYS A 571 -5.25 -6.53 7.94
C LYS A 571 -5.55 -7.99 8.26
N ALA A 572 -4.79 -8.94 7.70
CA ALA A 572 -4.91 -10.36 8.06
C ALA A 572 -4.50 -10.59 9.52
N GLY A 573 -3.40 -9.98 9.97
CA GLY A 573 -2.98 -10.01 11.38
C GLY A 573 -4.05 -9.45 12.33
N VAL A 574 -4.69 -8.33 11.98
CA VAL A 574 -5.83 -7.79 12.75
C VAL A 574 -6.97 -8.82 12.82
N ALA A 575 -7.30 -9.48 11.72
CA ALA A 575 -8.34 -10.50 11.70
C ALA A 575 -7.98 -11.70 12.60
N GLN A 576 -6.71 -12.13 12.60
CA GLN A 576 -6.19 -13.14 13.53
C GLN A 576 -6.34 -12.70 15.00
N ALA A 577 -5.96 -11.45 15.29
CA ALA A 577 -6.05 -10.89 16.63
C ALA A 577 -7.50 -10.75 17.13
N GLU A 578 -8.46 -10.55 16.23
CA GLU A 578 -9.90 -10.58 16.55
C GLU A 578 -10.48 -11.99 16.61
N GLY A 579 -9.74 -13.02 16.18
CA GLY A 579 -10.18 -14.42 16.11
C GLY A 579 -11.03 -14.74 14.88
N ASP A 580 -11.10 -13.84 13.90
CA ASP A 580 -11.82 -14.03 12.64
C ASP A 580 -10.90 -14.71 11.61
N LEU A 581 -10.60 -16.00 11.87
CA LEU A 581 -9.71 -16.80 11.03
C LEU A 581 -10.21 -16.93 9.58
N PRO A 582 -11.52 -17.04 9.29
CA PRO A 582 -12.01 -17.07 7.91
C PRO A 582 -11.68 -15.79 7.13
N ARG A 583 -11.80 -14.61 7.76
CA ARG A 583 -11.43 -13.34 7.13
C ARG A 583 -9.92 -13.24 6.90
N ALA A 584 -9.12 -13.64 7.89
CA ALA A 584 -7.66 -13.68 7.75
C ALA A 584 -7.24 -14.61 6.61
N SER A 585 -7.81 -15.82 6.55
CA SER A 585 -7.54 -16.79 5.48
C SER A 585 -7.93 -16.24 4.09
N ALA A 586 -9.07 -15.57 3.97
CA ALA A 586 -9.52 -14.96 2.71
C ALA A 586 -8.59 -13.84 2.22
N LEU A 587 -8.01 -13.05 3.14
CA LEU A 587 -7.03 -12.02 2.80
C LEU A 587 -5.71 -12.65 2.34
N LEU A 588 -5.18 -13.63 3.09
CA LEU A 588 -3.91 -14.27 2.80
C LEU A 588 -3.93 -15.13 1.52
N ALA A 589 -5.07 -15.77 1.20
CA ALA A 589 -5.21 -16.62 0.02
C ALA A 589 -5.02 -15.88 -1.32
N GLN A 590 -5.11 -14.56 -1.33
CA GLN A 590 -4.93 -13.72 -2.52
C GLN A 590 -3.47 -13.26 -2.70
N LEU A 591 -2.60 -13.52 -1.72
CA LEU A 591 -1.24 -13.02 -1.69
C LEU A 591 -0.26 -14.07 -2.23
N HIS A 592 0.76 -13.59 -2.92
CA HIS A 592 1.85 -14.41 -3.43
C HIS A 592 3.15 -13.84 -2.87
N PHE A 593 3.80 -14.60 -2.01
CA PHE A 593 5.02 -14.17 -1.34
C PHE A 593 6.26 -14.64 -2.10
N THR A 594 7.26 -13.77 -2.12
CA THR A 594 8.60 -14.01 -2.67
C THR A 594 9.61 -14.27 -1.55
N ALA A 595 10.86 -14.54 -1.89
CA ALA A 595 11.93 -14.68 -0.90
C ALA A 595 12.26 -13.36 -0.17
N GLU A 596 11.85 -12.22 -0.69
CA GLU A 596 12.07 -10.90 -0.10
C GLU A 596 11.00 -10.53 0.95
N ASP A 597 9.86 -11.26 0.95
CA ASP A 597 8.77 -11.03 1.89
C ASP A 597 9.01 -11.79 3.19
N ILE A 598 8.98 -11.11 4.32
CA ILE A 598 9.22 -11.69 5.64
C ILE A 598 7.90 -11.88 6.40
N GLU A 599 7.17 -10.79 6.63
CA GLU A 599 5.98 -10.78 7.47
C GLU A 599 4.81 -11.59 6.88
N GLY A 600 4.74 -11.66 5.55
CA GLY A 600 3.69 -12.40 4.86
C GLY A 600 3.74 -13.91 5.11
N PRO A 601 4.87 -14.59 4.82
CA PRO A 601 5.06 -16.01 5.10
C PRO A 601 4.86 -16.36 6.58
N GLU A 602 5.35 -15.53 7.52
CA GLU A 602 5.13 -15.69 8.96
C GLU A 602 3.64 -15.64 9.33
N THR A 603 2.94 -14.62 8.83
CA THR A 603 1.51 -14.42 9.09
C THR A 603 0.67 -15.57 8.53
N GLN A 604 1.05 -16.09 7.36
CA GLN A 604 0.38 -17.24 6.76
C GLN A 604 0.67 -18.54 7.49
N ALA A 605 1.91 -18.71 7.98
CA ALA A 605 2.28 -19.87 8.82
C ALA A 605 1.50 -19.83 10.15
N TYR A 606 1.43 -18.66 10.78
CA TYR A 606 0.64 -18.50 12.01
C TYR A 606 -0.85 -18.78 11.76
N GLN A 607 -1.41 -18.29 10.65
CA GLN A 607 -2.78 -18.61 10.26
C GLN A 607 -3.03 -20.12 10.20
N ALA A 608 -2.14 -20.86 9.54
CA ALA A 608 -2.26 -22.31 9.41
C ALA A 608 -2.19 -23.02 10.78
N ILE A 609 -1.34 -22.53 11.68
CA ILE A 609 -1.22 -23.05 13.05
C ILE A 609 -2.50 -22.77 13.85
N LEU A 610 -3.01 -21.52 13.81
CA LEU A 610 -4.24 -21.13 14.52
C LEU A 610 -5.48 -21.91 14.03
N GLU A 611 -5.51 -22.29 12.76
CA GLU A 611 -6.58 -23.11 12.16
C GLU A 611 -6.43 -24.63 12.42
N GLY A 612 -5.35 -25.06 13.09
CA GLY A 612 -5.05 -26.48 13.30
C GLY A 612 -4.63 -27.23 12.01
N ARG A 613 -4.15 -26.50 10.98
CA ARG A 613 -3.69 -27.04 9.69
C ARG A 613 -2.20 -26.73 9.42
N PRO A 614 -1.29 -26.97 10.38
CA PRO A 614 0.11 -26.50 10.30
C PRO A 614 0.86 -27.07 9.09
N ALA A 615 0.53 -28.29 8.65
CA ALA A 615 1.15 -28.92 7.48
C ALA A 615 1.00 -28.08 6.19
N SER A 616 -0.03 -27.26 6.08
CA SER A 616 -0.26 -26.42 4.89
C SER A 616 0.76 -25.29 4.75
N ALA A 617 1.42 -24.86 5.83
CA ALA A 617 2.45 -23.82 5.81
C ALA A 617 3.83 -24.33 5.37
N ILE A 618 4.10 -25.65 5.53
CA ILE A 618 5.42 -26.22 5.29
C ILE A 618 5.92 -26.02 3.84
N PRO A 619 5.11 -26.26 2.78
CA PRO A 619 5.56 -26.06 1.40
C PRO A 619 5.92 -24.60 1.11
N LEU A 620 5.15 -23.64 1.61
CA LEU A 620 5.43 -22.22 1.44
C LEU A 620 6.77 -21.84 2.06
N LEU A 621 6.97 -22.17 3.34
CA LEU A 621 8.20 -21.83 4.05
C LEU A 621 9.42 -22.53 3.46
N LYS A 622 9.31 -23.80 3.05
CA LYS A 622 10.38 -24.51 2.31
C LYS A 622 10.69 -23.84 0.97
N ASN A 623 9.69 -23.36 0.24
CA ASN A 623 9.88 -22.65 -1.02
C ASN A 623 10.62 -21.33 -0.83
N VAL A 624 10.20 -20.51 0.13
CA VAL A 624 10.87 -19.23 0.46
C VAL A 624 12.31 -19.48 0.89
N LEU A 625 12.55 -20.48 1.75
CA LEU A 625 13.88 -20.83 2.24
C LEU A 625 14.75 -21.62 1.23
N SER A 626 14.21 -22.04 0.09
CA SER A 626 14.98 -22.78 -0.94
C SER A 626 16.06 -21.92 -1.61
N LYS A 627 15.87 -20.60 -1.63
CA LYS A 627 16.82 -19.60 -2.15
C LYS A 627 16.91 -18.46 -1.15
N PRO A 628 17.57 -18.69 0.00
CA PRO A 628 17.66 -17.67 1.03
C PRO A 628 18.41 -16.46 0.48
N ASP A 629 17.83 -15.27 0.68
CA ASP A 629 18.52 -14.02 0.34
C ASP A 629 19.49 -13.67 1.47
N PRO A 630 20.81 -13.63 1.22
CA PRO A 630 21.78 -13.22 2.23
C PRO A 630 21.55 -11.79 2.77
N ALA A 631 20.90 -10.92 1.97
CA ALA A 631 20.58 -9.56 2.39
C ALA A 631 19.54 -9.51 3.52
N LEU A 632 18.72 -10.54 3.67
CA LEU A 632 17.75 -10.65 4.78
C LEU A 632 18.39 -10.94 6.14
N GLY A 633 19.70 -11.27 6.17
CA GLY A 633 20.42 -11.52 7.41
C GLY A 633 19.75 -12.60 8.25
N TYR A 634 19.49 -12.32 9.54
CA TYR A 634 18.90 -13.27 10.48
C TYR A 634 17.42 -13.60 10.23
N PHE A 635 16.72 -12.89 9.34
CA PHE A 635 15.32 -13.18 9.04
C PHE A 635 15.12 -14.57 8.40
N ASN A 636 16.13 -15.10 7.70
CA ASN A 636 16.10 -16.48 7.23
C ASN A 636 15.96 -17.47 8.42
N ALA A 637 16.64 -17.21 9.52
CA ALA A 637 16.55 -18.02 10.73
C ALA A 637 15.18 -17.88 11.41
N VAL A 638 14.56 -16.69 11.37
CA VAL A 638 13.19 -16.48 11.87
C VAL A 638 12.19 -17.29 11.04
N LEU A 639 12.31 -17.31 9.72
CA LEU A 639 11.47 -18.16 8.86
C LEU A 639 11.69 -19.66 9.14
N ARG A 640 12.92 -20.09 9.52
CA ARG A 640 13.17 -21.46 9.99
C ARG A 640 12.50 -21.76 11.32
N PHE A 641 12.42 -20.78 12.23
CA PHE A 641 11.63 -20.98 13.46
C PHE A 641 10.17 -21.32 13.12
N TRP A 642 9.55 -20.58 12.21
CA TRP A 642 8.18 -20.86 11.77
C TRP A 642 8.04 -22.21 11.06
N LEU A 643 9.01 -22.60 10.25
CA LEU A 643 9.03 -23.91 9.59
C LEU A 643 9.11 -25.04 10.63
N GLY A 644 10.03 -24.92 11.60
CA GLY A 644 10.16 -25.90 12.67
C GLY A 644 8.90 -26.01 13.52
N TRP A 645 8.25 -24.89 13.84
CA TRP A 645 6.99 -24.90 14.57
C TRP A 645 5.85 -25.55 13.78
N ALA A 646 5.74 -25.25 12.49
CA ALA A 646 4.76 -25.89 11.62
C ALA A 646 4.99 -27.41 11.48
N GLN A 647 6.25 -27.85 11.38
CA GLN A 647 6.65 -29.26 11.35
C GLN A 647 6.33 -29.97 12.68
N GLU A 648 6.69 -29.37 13.84
CA GLU A 648 6.34 -29.92 15.14
C GLU A 648 4.83 -30.10 15.31
N ALA A 649 4.08 -29.05 15.00
CA ALA A 649 2.62 -29.07 15.12
C ALA A 649 1.94 -30.04 14.13
N ALA A 650 2.59 -30.33 12.99
CA ALA A 650 2.15 -31.36 12.03
C ALA A 650 2.55 -32.79 12.46
N GLY A 651 3.35 -32.94 13.53
CA GLY A 651 3.83 -34.24 14.04
C GLY A 651 5.20 -34.66 13.51
N ASP A 652 5.83 -33.86 12.66
CA ASP A 652 7.13 -34.15 12.05
C ASP A 652 8.28 -33.65 12.94
N LYS A 653 8.46 -34.31 14.07
CA LYS A 653 9.39 -33.88 15.12
C LYS A 653 10.87 -33.94 14.69
N VAL A 654 11.22 -34.86 13.79
CA VAL A 654 12.62 -35.03 13.37
C VAL A 654 13.04 -33.87 12.51
N ASP A 655 12.25 -33.52 11.48
CA ASP A 655 12.52 -32.37 10.63
C ASP A 655 12.47 -31.08 11.43
N ALA A 656 11.55 -30.94 12.37
CA ALA A 656 11.45 -29.76 13.24
C ALA A 656 12.75 -29.53 14.03
N GLN A 657 13.30 -30.57 14.65
CA GLN A 657 14.56 -30.48 15.40
C GLN A 657 15.74 -30.07 14.51
N GLN A 658 15.83 -30.65 13.32
CA GLN A 658 16.89 -30.27 12.36
C GLN A 658 16.74 -28.79 11.91
N THR A 659 15.52 -28.39 11.62
CA THR A 659 15.21 -27.00 11.18
C THR A 659 15.54 -26.00 12.28
N TRP A 660 15.17 -26.27 13.54
CA TRP A 660 15.50 -25.41 14.67
C TRP A 660 16.98 -25.38 15.00
N GLN A 661 17.69 -26.50 14.83
CA GLN A 661 19.14 -26.53 15.03
C GLN A 661 19.85 -25.59 14.03
N GLN A 662 19.42 -25.59 12.76
CA GLN A 662 19.94 -24.66 11.76
C GLN A 662 19.62 -23.21 12.13
N ALA A 663 18.38 -22.93 12.57
CA ALA A 663 17.99 -21.60 13.03
C ALA A 663 18.84 -21.11 14.21
N ARG A 664 19.14 -22.01 15.16
CA ARG A 664 19.98 -21.72 16.32
C ARG A 664 21.39 -21.28 15.88
N GLU A 665 22.04 -22.06 15.03
CA GLU A 665 23.40 -21.79 14.55
C GLU A 665 23.48 -20.44 13.81
N GLU A 666 22.48 -20.13 12.98
CA GLU A 666 22.39 -18.85 12.28
C GLU A 666 22.21 -17.69 13.28
N LEU A 667 21.25 -17.79 14.21
CA LEU A 667 20.94 -16.74 15.20
C LEU A 667 22.11 -16.49 16.16
N GLU A 668 22.79 -17.54 16.62
CA GLU A 668 23.97 -17.42 17.50
C GLU A 668 25.11 -16.69 16.78
N THR A 669 25.28 -16.90 15.48
CA THR A 669 26.29 -16.20 14.69
C THR A 669 26.01 -14.70 14.64
N PHE A 670 24.75 -14.30 14.35
CA PHE A 670 24.35 -12.89 14.39
C PHE A 670 24.41 -12.29 15.80
N LEU A 671 24.07 -13.07 16.83
CA LEU A 671 24.10 -12.60 18.21
C LEU A 671 25.53 -12.32 18.71
N LYS A 672 26.55 -13.02 18.20
CA LYS A 672 27.95 -12.71 18.49
C LYS A 672 28.36 -11.35 17.95
N GLU A 673 27.84 -10.97 16.78
CA GLU A 673 28.08 -9.66 16.17
C GLU A 673 27.24 -8.54 16.80
N GLN A 674 26.06 -8.90 17.32
CA GLN A 674 25.06 -7.98 17.87
C GLN A 674 24.60 -8.42 19.26
N PRO A 675 25.49 -8.44 20.29
CA PRO A 675 25.23 -9.04 21.59
C PRO A 675 24.09 -8.39 22.37
N ASP A 676 23.72 -7.14 22.04
CA ASP A 676 22.65 -6.37 22.65
C ASP A 676 21.36 -6.33 21.79
N ASN A 677 21.22 -7.21 20.80
CA ASN A 677 20.04 -7.25 19.98
C ASN A 677 18.95 -8.13 20.65
N TYR A 678 17.99 -7.47 21.32
CA TYR A 678 16.90 -8.14 22.02
C TYR A 678 15.98 -8.97 21.11
N LEU A 679 15.85 -8.62 19.80
CA LEU A 679 15.05 -9.40 18.83
C LEU A 679 15.74 -10.73 18.53
N LEU A 680 17.07 -10.72 18.33
CA LEU A 680 17.84 -11.96 18.15
C LEU A 680 17.72 -12.86 19.38
N MET A 681 17.87 -12.31 20.60
CA MET A 681 17.69 -13.06 21.85
C MET A 681 16.28 -13.64 21.97
N SER A 682 15.25 -12.87 21.63
CA SER A 682 13.85 -13.29 21.67
C SER A 682 13.55 -14.43 20.69
N ASN A 683 14.03 -14.31 19.45
CA ASN A 683 13.85 -15.37 18.45
C ASN A 683 14.64 -16.64 18.83
N LEU A 684 15.87 -16.49 19.32
CA LEU A 684 16.68 -17.62 19.78
C LEU A 684 16.03 -18.32 20.99
N ALA A 685 15.41 -17.56 21.91
CA ALA A 685 14.66 -18.14 23.02
C ALA A 685 13.50 -19.04 22.56
N LEU A 686 12.79 -18.65 21.49
CA LEU A 686 11.72 -19.47 20.92
C LEU A 686 12.27 -20.71 20.20
N VAL A 687 13.43 -20.60 19.53
CA VAL A 687 14.12 -21.73 18.90
C VAL A 687 14.62 -22.72 19.96
N ASP A 688 15.26 -22.25 21.04
CA ASP A 688 15.73 -23.08 22.14
C ASP A 688 14.56 -23.78 22.88
N LEU A 689 13.42 -23.09 22.99
CA LEU A 689 12.19 -23.71 23.49
C LEU A 689 11.77 -24.90 22.60
N GLY A 690 11.80 -24.76 21.29
CA GLY A 690 11.50 -25.83 20.32
C GLY A 690 12.50 -26.99 20.40
N LEU A 691 13.79 -26.70 20.62
CA LEU A 691 14.85 -27.69 20.85
C LEU A 691 14.76 -28.38 22.19
N GLY A 692 13.91 -27.87 23.12
CA GLY A 692 13.74 -28.44 24.48
C GLY A 692 14.74 -27.88 25.50
N ASP A 693 15.57 -26.91 25.12
CA ASP A 693 16.51 -26.23 26.05
C ASP A 693 15.79 -25.12 26.83
N LYS A 694 15.02 -25.53 27.82
CA LYS A 694 14.21 -24.65 28.66
C LYS A 694 15.03 -23.60 29.40
N THR A 695 16.24 -23.99 29.84
CA THR A 695 17.12 -23.10 30.60
C THR A 695 17.65 -21.98 29.75
N ALA A 696 18.15 -22.29 28.55
CA ALA A 696 18.62 -21.29 27.60
C ALA A 696 17.48 -20.33 27.14
N ALA A 697 16.28 -20.89 26.88
CA ALA A 697 15.12 -20.08 26.48
C ALA A 697 14.70 -19.06 27.56
N LEU A 698 14.71 -19.45 28.84
CA LEU A 698 14.40 -18.55 29.98
C LEU A 698 15.50 -17.50 30.19
N ASP A 699 16.78 -17.90 30.12
CA ASP A 699 17.92 -16.95 30.25
C ASP A 699 17.91 -15.90 29.13
N LEU A 700 17.75 -16.32 27.87
CA LEU A 700 17.67 -15.42 26.74
C LEU A 700 16.49 -14.45 26.84
N SER A 701 15.31 -14.91 27.26
CA SER A 701 14.15 -14.06 27.49
C SER A 701 14.43 -13.01 28.58
N ALA A 702 15.09 -13.40 29.69
CA ALA A 702 15.46 -12.46 30.74
C ALA A 702 16.51 -11.43 30.27
N ARG A 703 17.51 -11.87 29.52
CA ARG A 703 18.53 -10.99 28.94
C ARG A 703 17.92 -10.01 27.95
N ALA A 704 17.03 -10.46 27.08
CA ALA A 704 16.33 -9.60 26.11
C ALA A 704 15.52 -8.50 26.83
N MET A 705 14.83 -8.84 27.93
CA MET A 705 14.11 -7.87 28.78
C MET A 705 15.05 -6.84 29.42
N ALA A 706 16.24 -7.26 29.86
CA ALA A 706 17.23 -6.36 30.46
C ALA A 706 17.83 -5.39 29.44
N VAL A 707 18.02 -5.82 28.21
CA VAL A 707 18.56 -4.99 27.11
C VAL A 707 17.54 -3.95 26.61
N ASN A 708 16.27 -4.34 26.51
CA ASN A 708 15.19 -3.49 26.02
C ASN A 708 14.02 -3.43 27.02
N PRO A 709 14.19 -2.78 28.18
CA PRO A 709 13.12 -2.66 29.15
C PRO A 709 12.01 -1.73 28.66
N VAL A 710 10.79 -1.93 29.20
CA VAL A 710 9.59 -1.16 28.79
C VAL A 710 9.72 0.35 29.08
N GLU A 711 10.49 0.71 30.08
CA GLU A 711 10.81 2.09 30.46
C GLU A 711 11.64 2.81 29.38
N LYS A 712 12.41 2.05 28.58
CA LYS A 712 13.21 2.56 27.49
C LYS A 712 12.40 2.61 26.17
N ASP A 713 11.58 1.62 25.91
CA ASP A 713 10.75 1.52 24.71
C ASP A 713 9.40 0.88 25.03
N ALA A 714 8.39 1.70 25.22
CA ALA A 714 7.03 1.27 25.60
C ALA A 714 6.34 0.42 24.50
N VAL A 715 6.84 0.44 23.25
CA VAL A 715 6.26 -0.32 22.12
C VAL A 715 6.88 -1.71 22.05
N THR A 716 8.21 -1.76 21.99
CA THR A 716 8.95 -3.01 21.72
C THR A 716 9.52 -3.65 22.99
N GLY A 717 9.57 -2.94 24.11
CA GLY A 717 10.07 -3.47 25.38
C GLY A 717 9.22 -4.62 25.96
N LEU A 718 7.98 -4.74 25.51
CA LEU A 718 7.09 -5.84 25.88
C LEU A 718 7.21 -7.05 24.94
N ILE A 719 7.95 -6.97 23.82
CA ILE A 719 8.21 -8.14 22.95
C ILE A 719 8.92 -9.26 23.72
N PRO A 720 10.06 -9.01 24.43
CA PRO A 720 10.68 -10.05 25.24
C PRO A 720 9.79 -10.60 26.35
N LEU A 721 8.89 -9.76 26.88
CA LEU A 721 7.93 -10.18 27.91
C LEU A 721 6.89 -11.15 27.33
N GLU A 722 6.42 -10.92 26.08
CA GLU A 722 5.53 -11.87 25.39
C GLU A 722 6.23 -13.19 25.12
N VAL A 723 7.49 -13.15 24.67
CA VAL A 723 8.30 -14.36 24.48
C VAL A 723 8.45 -15.12 25.80
N LEU A 724 8.74 -14.42 26.91
CA LEU A 724 8.80 -15.04 28.24
C LEU A 724 7.46 -15.69 28.63
N ALA A 725 6.31 -15.06 28.34
CA ALA A 725 5.01 -15.66 28.61
C ALA A 725 4.81 -17.00 27.88
N ARG A 726 5.22 -17.06 26.61
CA ARG A 726 5.17 -18.28 25.79
C ARG A 726 6.11 -19.37 26.30
N VAL A 727 7.35 -18.98 26.60
CA VAL A 727 8.34 -19.88 27.18
C VAL A 727 7.87 -20.43 28.52
N ALA A 728 7.39 -19.59 29.45
CA ALA A 728 6.88 -19.97 30.75
C ALA A 728 5.67 -20.94 30.64
N ALA A 729 4.73 -20.64 29.72
CA ALA A 729 3.58 -21.54 29.49
C ALA A 729 4.02 -22.94 29.03
N ARG A 730 4.96 -23.03 28.10
CA ARG A 730 5.46 -24.31 27.55
C ARG A 730 6.42 -25.05 28.48
N THR A 731 7.08 -24.34 29.39
CA THR A 731 7.99 -24.94 30.37
C THR A 731 7.28 -25.41 31.68
N GLY A 732 5.99 -25.04 31.81
CA GLY A 732 5.16 -25.43 32.96
C GLY A 732 5.18 -24.43 34.13
N ASP A 733 5.77 -23.24 33.95
CA ASP A 733 5.73 -22.14 34.92
C ASP A 733 4.45 -21.31 34.73
N SER A 734 3.31 -21.92 35.12
CA SER A 734 1.98 -21.29 34.89
C SER A 734 1.81 -19.96 35.65
N ASP A 735 2.41 -19.81 36.83
CA ASP A 735 2.29 -18.59 37.62
C ASP A 735 2.95 -17.40 36.91
N ARG A 736 4.18 -17.61 36.43
CA ARG A 736 4.89 -16.60 35.68
C ARG A 736 4.18 -16.29 34.35
N ALA A 737 3.72 -17.30 33.64
CA ALA A 737 3.01 -17.14 32.38
C ALA A 737 1.75 -16.27 32.58
N ILE A 738 0.90 -16.58 33.54
CA ILE A 738 -0.37 -15.89 33.80
C ILE A 738 -0.11 -14.44 34.23
N ALA A 739 0.78 -14.19 35.18
CA ALA A 739 1.12 -12.84 35.64
C ALA A 739 1.66 -11.99 34.50
N THR A 740 2.43 -12.58 33.60
CA THR A 740 2.97 -11.90 32.42
C THR A 740 1.86 -11.57 31.41
N LEU A 741 0.93 -12.50 31.17
CA LEU A 741 -0.21 -12.32 30.27
C LEU A 741 -1.17 -11.22 30.78
N GLU A 742 -1.41 -11.13 32.09
CA GLU A 742 -2.20 -10.04 32.69
C GLU A 742 -1.61 -8.67 32.38
N LYS A 743 -0.28 -8.53 32.52
CA LYS A 743 0.42 -7.29 32.18
C LYS A 743 0.32 -6.97 30.69
N LEU A 744 0.53 -7.97 29.82
CA LEU A 744 0.47 -7.80 28.37
C LEU A 744 -0.92 -7.41 27.88
N LEU A 745 -1.98 -8.01 28.40
CA LEU A 745 -3.36 -7.69 28.00
C LEU A 745 -3.78 -6.28 28.42
N SER A 746 -3.23 -5.76 29.51
CA SER A 746 -3.55 -4.41 30.01
C SER A 746 -2.69 -3.28 29.45
N THR A 747 -1.61 -3.60 28.72
CA THR A 747 -0.64 -2.61 28.24
C THR A 747 -0.66 -2.55 26.71
N PRO A 748 -0.62 -1.34 26.09
CA PRO A 748 -0.41 -1.18 24.67
C PRO A 748 1.01 -1.59 24.28
N TYR A 749 1.18 -2.40 23.22
CA TYR A 749 2.50 -2.80 22.71
C TYR A 749 2.40 -3.42 21.31
N ASN A 750 3.53 -3.54 20.63
CA ASN A 750 3.66 -4.29 19.39
C ASN A 750 3.98 -5.76 19.72
N GLY A 751 3.25 -6.71 19.14
CA GLY A 751 3.38 -8.13 19.42
C GLY A 751 4.70 -8.75 18.97
N ALA A 752 5.03 -9.91 19.55
CA ALA A 752 6.29 -10.62 19.28
C ALA A 752 6.25 -11.48 18.01
N LEU A 753 5.07 -11.92 17.59
CA LEU A 753 4.87 -12.84 16.46
C LEU A 753 4.14 -12.14 15.31
N ALA A 754 3.90 -12.91 14.27
CA ALA A 754 3.35 -12.54 12.97
C ALA A 754 2.58 -11.20 12.88
N ALA A 755 2.94 -10.36 11.94
CA ALA A 755 2.38 -9.01 11.73
C ALA A 755 2.39 -8.09 12.97
N GLY A 756 3.19 -8.40 14.00
CA GLY A 756 3.35 -7.55 15.19
C GLY A 756 2.06 -7.33 16.01
N MET A 757 1.09 -8.23 15.93
CA MET A 757 -0.19 -8.08 16.64
C MET A 757 -0.03 -8.36 18.14
N PRO A 758 -0.49 -7.45 19.02
CA PRO A 758 -0.47 -7.70 20.46
C PRO A 758 -1.41 -8.86 20.83
N LEU A 759 -1.05 -9.62 21.86
CA LEU A 759 -1.92 -10.67 22.35
C LEU A 759 -3.31 -10.15 22.71
N THR A 760 -4.31 -10.93 22.33
CA THR A 760 -5.71 -10.70 22.65
C THR A 760 -6.30 -11.95 23.30
N PRO A 761 -7.41 -11.88 24.01
CA PRO A 761 -8.09 -13.07 24.48
C PRO A 761 -8.48 -14.05 23.36
N ALA A 762 -8.70 -13.58 22.15
CA ALA A 762 -8.97 -14.45 21.00
C ALA A 762 -7.71 -15.24 20.60
N LEU A 763 -6.56 -14.57 20.48
CA LEU A 763 -5.29 -15.25 20.21
C LEU A 763 -4.92 -16.23 21.34
N LEU A 764 -5.06 -15.84 22.60
CA LEU A 764 -4.80 -16.74 23.74
C LEU A 764 -5.66 -18.01 23.68
N ARG A 765 -6.87 -17.92 23.14
CA ARG A 765 -7.77 -19.06 22.97
C ARG A 765 -7.34 -19.98 21.82
N LEU A 766 -6.76 -19.41 20.77
CA LEU A 766 -6.46 -20.12 19.52
C LEU A 766 -5.02 -20.64 19.45
N ASP A 767 -4.08 -19.92 20.05
CA ASP A 767 -2.65 -20.20 19.95
C ASP A 767 -2.25 -21.44 20.78
N PRO A 768 -1.72 -22.50 20.15
CA PRO A 768 -1.36 -23.74 20.82
C PRO A 768 -0.17 -23.61 21.80
N MET A 769 0.60 -22.52 21.74
CA MET A 769 1.65 -22.28 22.74
C MET A 769 1.08 -22.12 24.16
N PHE A 770 -0.18 -21.70 24.28
CA PHE A 770 -0.87 -21.55 25.57
C PHE A 770 -1.74 -22.74 25.96
N ASP A 771 -1.72 -23.85 25.21
CA ASP A 771 -2.49 -25.07 25.56
C ASP A 771 -2.22 -25.60 26.97
N PRO A 772 -0.96 -25.57 27.50
CA PRO A 772 -0.72 -26.01 28.86
C PRO A 772 -1.48 -25.23 29.95
N LEU A 773 -1.91 -23.98 29.63
CA LEU A 773 -2.62 -23.12 30.57
C LEU A 773 -4.15 -23.29 30.52
N ARG A 774 -4.70 -24.02 29.53
CA ARG A 774 -6.15 -24.03 29.25
C ARG A 774 -6.99 -24.50 30.43
N ASN A 775 -6.46 -25.37 31.30
CA ASN A 775 -7.16 -25.87 32.44
C ASN A 775 -6.96 -25.01 33.70
N ASP A 776 -6.15 -23.96 33.68
CA ASP A 776 -5.95 -23.06 34.81
C ASP A 776 -7.12 -22.07 34.93
N PRO A 777 -7.84 -22.00 36.06
CA PRO A 777 -8.97 -21.09 36.24
C PRO A 777 -8.62 -19.60 36.05
N ARG A 778 -7.39 -19.20 36.36
CA ARG A 778 -6.89 -17.83 36.19
C ARG A 778 -6.75 -17.52 34.70
N PHE A 779 -6.25 -18.45 33.90
CA PHE A 779 -6.17 -18.32 32.45
C PHE A 779 -7.57 -18.20 31.82
N GLN A 780 -8.54 -19.01 32.29
CA GLN A 780 -9.92 -18.94 31.84
C GLN A 780 -10.55 -17.56 32.13
N LYS A 781 -10.19 -16.95 33.27
CA LYS A 781 -10.62 -15.57 33.59
C LYS A 781 -10.07 -14.54 32.62
N LEU A 782 -8.82 -14.69 32.16
CA LEU A 782 -8.24 -13.81 31.12
C LEU A 782 -9.00 -13.92 29.79
N LEU A 783 -9.41 -15.14 29.40
CA LEU A 783 -10.19 -15.37 28.20
C LEU A 783 -11.60 -14.78 28.27
N ALA A 784 -12.20 -14.72 29.47
CA ALA A 784 -13.55 -14.20 29.68
C ALA A 784 -13.61 -12.66 29.74
N ALA A 785 -12.53 -11.98 30.11
CA ALA A 785 -12.48 -10.52 30.27
C ALA A 785 -12.78 -9.73 28.99
N SER A 786 -12.73 -10.37 27.83
CA SER A 786 -12.98 -9.77 26.51
C SER A 786 -14.46 -9.65 26.11
N ALA A 787 -15.37 -10.29 26.84
CA ALA A 787 -16.80 -10.24 26.51
C ALA A 787 -17.51 -8.95 26.99
N ALA A 788 -16.77 -8.06 27.68
CA ALA A 788 -17.29 -6.86 28.31
C ALA A 788 -16.77 -5.51 27.75
N GLN A 789 -15.96 -5.53 26.68
CA GLN A 789 -15.48 -4.34 25.96
C GLN A 789 -15.90 -4.40 24.47
#